data_2253b58017b145fce70fe9e8b199448d
#
_entry.id   2253b58017b145fce70fe9e8b199448d
#
_cell.length_a   1.000
_cell.length_b   1.000
_cell.length_c   1.000
_cell.angle_alpha   90.00
_cell.angle_beta   90.00
_cell.angle_gamma   90.00
#
_symmetry.space_group_name_H-M   'P 1'
#
loop_
_entity.id
_entity.type
_entity.pdbx_description
1 polymer ?
#
loop_
_entity_poly.entity_id
_entity_poly.type
_entity_poly.pdbx_seq_one_letter_code
_entity_poly.pdbx_strand_id
1 'polypeptide(L)'
;MRKSGFFPRLALVNLMRNGRFYGPYLLSCGMTAAMYYILSYLTFSDIVASVRGAGYLQSLMYLGRLVVTLFSAVLLLYANSFVMKRRRRELGLYNILGLEKRHTARLMVWETLYCAAAAIVGGLAAGVLLSKLVLLLLLQLSHLPVEYGFEISLSGMADTAALFGFLFLLTLVWNLFGLLRSRPVELLHSASAGEREPRTRRLLVVLGAVTLGAGYATALTVEDPFTALAYFFLAVALVMVGTYCLFTAGSIALLKHLRNSPRYYYQPKHFTAVAGLLYRMKQNAVGLANICILSTMVLVTVSTTVSLYAGLEGALERMYPYDVDVVQSLDEVPPEQETTLNEDTLERVQAAAADAGRKVELLQWSTPGDTVGYYTGNTFTLVAQEGVSTEIRLLTADDYGRLTGHTVDLEPEEVLVQAENLDLPDTFYIEDLPFHIAGTIMDFPRYNSSILISGQTAQLFLVVADETVVSAISDRDASRVHREFRVQVDLDGTEEEKLAFVDPLLAADANDVYSVISHQDNAVNLYTMYGGFLFLGVFLGLLFLLSTVLIIYYKQISEGYEDQRRYQIMQQVGMSPREVRSSIRSQVLLVFFLPLVTAGIHVAAAFPMLCKLLELFNLFDVCLFALCAAGTLLVFCAIYALVYGLTTRTYSRIVGGQ
;
A
#
# COMPACT_ATOMS: atom_id res chain seq x y z
N MET A 1 37.99 -24.66 -39.20
CA MET A 1 38.06 -23.73 -38.04
C MET A 1 36.78 -23.88 -37.20
N ARG A 2 36.90 -24.25 -35.94
CA ARG A 2 35.74 -24.48 -35.01
C ARG A 2 34.93 -23.19 -34.81
N LYS A 3 33.71 -23.14 -35.37
CA LYS A 3 32.76 -22.02 -35.31
C LYS A 3 32.13 -21.84 -33.91
N SER A 4 32.64 -22.46 -32.84
CA SER A 4 32.01 -22.49 -31.52
C SER A 4 32.04 -21.13 -30.75
N GLY A 5 32.97 -20.23 -31.07
CA GLY A 5 33.11 -18.93 -30.45
C GLY A 5 32.48 -17.73 -31.20
N PHE A 6 31.94 -17.95 -32.42
CA PHE A 6 31.43 -16.84 -33.25
C PHE A 6 30.18 -16.18 -32.65
N PHE A 7 29.15 -16.95 -32.28
CA PHE A 7 27.91 -16.42 -31.76
C PHE A 7 28.06 -15.74 -30.39
N PRO A 8 28.80 -16.30 -29.41
CA PRO A 8 29.08 -15.62 -28.17
C PRO A 8 29.77 -14.28 -28.33
N ARG A 9 30.82 -14.24 -29.17
CA ARG A 9 31.57 -13.01 -29.47
C ARG A 9 30.69 -11.96 -30.16
N LEU A 10 29.90 -12.38 -31.15
CA LEU A 10 28.96 -11.48 -31.85
C LEU A 10 27.91 -10.92 -30.91
N ALA A 11 27.34 -11.74 -30.00
CA ALA A 11 26.39 -11.31 -28.98
C ALA A 11 27.00 -10.24 -28.07
N LEU A 12 28.22 -10.46 -27.58
CA LEU A 12 28.90 -9.51 -26.70
C LEU A 12 29.16 -8.17 -27.40
N VAL A 13 29.67 -8.21 -28.65
CA VAL A 13 29.90 -7.00 -29.45
C VAL A 13 28.60 -6.24 -29.70
N ASN A 14 27.51 -6.94 -29.99
CA ASN A 14 26.19 -6.33 -30.18
C ASN A 14 25.70 -5.62 -28.90
N LEU A 15 25.85 -6.26 -27.75
CA LEU A 15 25.49 -5.67 -26.46
C LEU A 15 26.29 -4.38 -26.18
N MET A 16 27.60 -4.42 -26.40
CA MET A 16 28.48 -3.27 -26.18
C MET A 16 28.19 -2.11 -27.16
N ARG A 17 27.96 -2.38 -28.44
CA ARG A 17 27.61 -1.35 -29.43
C ARG A 17 26.24 -0.73 -29.21
N ASN A 18 25.30 -1.49 -28.66
CA ASN A 18 23.95 -1.07 -28.39
C ASN A 18 23.74 -0.70 -26.88
N GLY A 19 24.80 -0.37 -26.15
CA GLY A 19 24.77 -0.06 -24.71
C GLY A 19 23.78 1.03 -24.31
N ARG A 20 23.47 1.98 -25.20
CA ARG A 20 22.44 3.01 -24.97
C ARG A 20 21.03 2.44 -24.76
N PHE A 21 20.72 1.25 -25.27
CA PHE A 21 19.44 0.58 -25.14
C PHE A 21 19.50 -0.55 -24.10
N TYR A 22 20.60 -1.30 -24.07
CA TYR A 22 20.79 -2.38 -23.11
C TYR A 22 21.17 -1.88 -21.72
N GLY A 23 21.85 -0.73 -21.59
CA GLY A 23 22.23 -0.17 -20.29
C GLY A 23 21.04 0.04 -19.35
N PRO A 24 20.02 0.82 -19.75
CA PRO A 24 18.82 0.99 -18.92
C PRO A 24 18.06 -0.32 -18.67
N TYR A 25 18.07 -1.27 -19.63
CA TYR A 25 17.49 -2.60 -19.45
C TYR A 25 18.19 -3.39 -18.35
N LEU A 26 19.51 -3.46 -18.39
CA LEU A 26 20.32 -4.14 -17.39
C LEU A 26 20.19 -3.44 -16.02
N LEU A 27 20.16 -2.11 -16.02
CA LEU A 27 19.96 -1.34 -14.79
C LEU A 27 18.60 -1.67 -14.14
N SER A 28 17.51 -1.70 -14.94
CA SER A 28 16.19 -2.03 -14.40
C SER A 28 16.11 -3.45 -13.86
N CYS A 29 16.64 -4.43 -14.62
CA CYS A 29 16.65 -5.82 -14.19
C CYS A 29 17.57 -6.04 -12.97
N GLY A 30 18.74 -5.43 -12.95
CA GLY A 30 19.67 -5.52 -11.83
C GLY A 30 19.10 -4.86 -10.56
N MET A 31 18.44 -3.72 -10.70
CA MET A 31 17.84 -3.01 -9.59
C MET A 31 16.66 -3.78 -8.98
N THR A 32 15.76 -4.34 -9.80
CA THR A 32 14.68 -5.20 -9.29
C THR A 32 15.23 -6.48 -8.66
N ALA A 33 16.32 -7.05 -9.19
CA ALA A 33 17.00 -8.18 -8.59
C ALA A 33 17.63 -7.83 -7.23
N ALA A 34 18.25 -6.65 -7.11
CA ALA A 34 18.78 -6.15 -5.85
C ALA A 34 17.68 -5.96 -4.80
N MET A 35 16.55 -5.34 -5.18
CA MET A 35 15.42 -5.12 -4.29
C MET A 35 14.78 -6.45 -3.86
N TYR A 36 14.64 -7.40 -4.75
CA TYR A 36 14.15 -8.73 -4.40
C TYR A 36 15.09 -9.47 -3.42
N TYR A 37 16.40 -9.39 -3.68
CA TYR A 37 17.38 -9.96 -2.76
C TYR A 37 17.30 -9.34 -1.36
N ILE A 38 17.17 -8.01 -1.26
CA ILE A 38 17.06 -7.32 0.03
C ILE A 38 15.85 -7.83 0.82
N LEU A 39 14.67 -7.94 0.19
CA LEU A 39 13.49 -8.49 0.87
C LEU A 39 13.64 -9.96 1.22
N SER A 40 14.28 -10.76 0.35
CA SER A 40 14.59 -12.17 0.66
C SER A 40 15.58 -12.28 1.82
N TYR A 41 16.59 -11.41 1.87
CA TYR A 41 17.51 -11.33 2.99
C TYR A 41 16.77 -11.00 4.30
N LEU A 42 15.92 -9.97 4.31
CA LEU A 42 15.15 -9.59 5.51
C LEU A 42 14.17 -10.68 5.95
N THR A 43 13.59 -11.42 5.01
CA THR A 43 12.67 -12.54 5.31
C THR A 43 13.39 -13.72 6.00
N PHE A 44 14.64 -13.98 5.62
CA PHE A 44 15.41 -15.12 6.10
C PHE A 44 16.51 -14.75 7.12
N SER A 45 16.55 -13.50 7.57
CA SER A 45 17.55 -13.04 8.54
C SER A 45 17.22 -13.53 9.95
N ASP A 46 18.22 -14.12 10.62
CA ASP A 46 18.10 -14.54 12.01
C ASP A 46 17.94 -13.32 12.94
N ILE A 47 18.52 -12.17 12.57
CA ILE A 47 18.36 -10.90 13.29
C ILE A 47 16.88 -10.47 13.31
N VAL A 48 16.20 -10.53 12.17
CA VAL A 48 14.75 -10.18 12.10
C VAL A 48 13.91 -11.24 12.82
N ALA A 49 14.35 -12.49 12.86
CA ALA A 49 13.64 -13.56 13.56
C ALA A 49 13.77 -13.47 15.11
N SER A 50 14.81 -12.83 15.61
CA SER A 50 15.08 -12.72 17.06
C SER A 50 14.41 -11.52 17.73
N VAL A 51 13.92 -10.53 16.96
CA VAL A 51 13.31 -9.32 17.53
C VAL A 51 11.86 -9.55 17.96
N ARG A 52 11.42 -8.76 18.94
CA ARG A 52 10.01 -8.74 19.37
C ARG A 52 9.11 -8.32 18.20
N GLY A 53 7.98 -8.99 18.00
CA GLY A 53 7.13 -8.78 16.83
C GLY A 53 7.67 -9.36 15.51
N ALA A 54 8.69 -10.23 15.55
CA ALA A 54 9.31 -10.88 14.37
C ALA A 54 8.29 -11.47 13.39
N GLY A 55 7.22 -12.09 13.90
CA GLY A 55 6.16 -12.68 13.08
C GLY A 55 5.46 -11.67 12.16
N TYR A 56 5.20 -10.47 12.65
CA TYR A 56 4.63 -9.38 11.86
C TYR A 56 5.59 -8.92 10.76
N LEU A 57 6.87 -8.67 11.12
CA LEU A 57 7.89 -8.24 10.16
C LEU A 57 8.13 -9.28 9.07
N GLN A 58 8.29 -10.55 9.44
CA GLN A 58 8.51 -11.62 8.47
C GLN A 58 7.32 -11.77 7.52
N SER A 59 6.10 -11.70 8.03
CA SER A 59 4.88 -11.75 7.20
C SER A 59 4.81 -10.60 6.21
N LEU A 60 5.14 -9.38 6.65
CA LEU A 60 5.21 -8.19 5.80
C LEU A 60 6.31 -8.31 4.73
N MET A 61 7.51 -8.79 5.10
CA MET A 61 8.60 -8.99 4.14
C MET A 61 8.24 -10.07 3.12
N TYR A 62 7.56 -11.14 3.53
CA TYR A 62 7.06 -12.18 2.62
C TYR A 62 6.03 -11.61 1.63
N LEU A 63 5.07 -10.80 2.11
CA LEU A 63 4.10 -10.11 1.25
C LEU A 63 4.81 -9.16 0.27
N GLY A 64 5.79 -8.39 0.75
CA GLY A 64 6.62 -7.52 -0.08
C GLY A 64 7.36 -8.28 -1.17
N ARG A 65 7.93 -9.45 -0.85
CA ARG A 65 8.56 -10.36 -1.81
C ARG A 65 7.60 -10.79 -2.91
N LEU A 66 6.37 -11.16 -2.55
CA LEU A 66 5.34 -11.56 -3.51
C LEU A 66 5.03 -10.41 -4.49
N VAL A 67 4.83 -9.20 -3.96
CA VAL A 67 4.58 -8.00 -4.78
C VAL A 67 5.76 -7.70 -5.71
N VAL A 68 6.99 -7.72 -5.20
CA VAL A 68 8.20 -7.49 -6.02
C VAL A 68 8.37 -8.57 -7.08
N THR A 69 8.05 -9.83 -6.79
CA THR A 69 8.07 -10.95 -7.77
C THR A 69 7.13 -10.66 -8.95
N LEU A 70 5.86 -10.37 -8.63
CA LEU A 70 4.84 -10.08 -9.64
C LEU A 70 5.24 -8.86 -10.48
N PHE A 71 5.71 -7.82 -9.81
CA PHE A 71 6.10 -6.58 -10.44
C PHE A 71 7.36 -6.73 -11.30
N SER A 72 8.36 -7.47 -10.84
CA SER A 72 9.58 -7.77 -11.60
C SER A 72 9.27 -8.52 -12.89
N ALA A 73 8.32 -9.46 -12.86
CA ALA A 73 7.88 -10.17 -14.07
C ALA A 73 7.27 -9.19 -15.10
N VAL A 74 6.36 -8.32 -14.66
CA VAL A 74 5.72 -7.32 -15.54
C VAL A 74 6.76 -6.34 -16.10
N LEU A 75 7.64 -5.80 -15.27
CA LEU A 75 8.65 -4.84 -15.67
C LEU A 75 9.68 -5.46 -16.64
N LEU A 76 10.15 -6.67 -16.36
CA LEU A 76 11.11 -7.37 -17.20
C LEU A 76 10.52 -7.66 -18.60
N LEU A 77 9.27 -8.13 -18.66
CA LEU A 77 8.56 -8.37 -19.93
C LEU A 77 8.35 -7.05 -20.70
N TYR A 78 7.99 -5.97 -20.01
CA TYR A 78 7.83 -4.66 -20.63
C TYR A 78 9.16 -4.13 -21.21
N ALA A 79 10.21 -4.11 -20.39
CA ALA A 79 11.53 -3.64 -20.81
C ALA A 79 12.12 -4.50 -21.94
N ASN A 80 11.97 -5.82 -21.86
CA ASN A 80 12.34 -6.76 -22.92
C ASN A 80 11.58 -6.49 -24.23
N SER A 81 10.27 -6.24 -24.17
CA SER A 81 9.46 -5.90 -25.35
C SER A 81 9.99 -4.66 -26.08
N PHE A 82 10.45 -3.66 -25.31
CA PHE A 82 11.06 -2.44 -25.85
C PHE A 82 12.38 -2.73 -26.57
N VAL A 83 13.28 -3.46 -25.93
CA VAL A 83 14.58 -3.86 -26.55
C VAL A 83 14.34 -4.67 -27.81
N MET A 84 13.41 -5.63 -27.78
CA MET A 84 13.07 -6.48 -28.93
C MET A 84 12.43 -5.71 -30.09
N LYS A 85 11.59 -4.68 -29.84
CA LYS A 85 11.02 -3.83 -30.89
C LYS A 85 12.13 -3.18 -31.73
N ARG A 86 13.22 -2.77 -31.11
CA ARG A 86 14.38 -2.17 -31.76
C ARG A 86 15.20 -3.22 -32.50
N ARG A 87 15.44 -4.36 -31.86
CA ARG A 87 16.26 -5.47 -32.41
C ARG A 87 15.63 -6.16 -33.61
N ARG A 88 14.31 -6.14 -33.76
CA ARG A 88 13.62 -6.76 -34.89
C ARG A 88 14.16 -6.32 -36.24
N ARG A 89 14.57 -5.06 -36.41
CA ARG A 89 15.17 -4.56 -37.65
C ARG A 89 16.53 -5.20 -37.93
N GLU A 90 17.40 -5.29 -36.91
CA GLU A 90 18.71 -5.90 -37.01
C GLU A 90 18.61 -7.40 -37.31
N LEU A 91 17.69 -8.09 -36.61
CA LEU A 91 17.43 -9.52 -36.84
C LEU A 91 16.88 -9.78 -38.26
N GLY A 92 16.02 -8.89 -38.78
CA GLY A 92 15.54 -8.94 -40.16
C GLY A 92 16.66 -8.79 -41.16
N LEU A 93 17.59 -7.84 -40.92
CA LEU A 93 18.76 -7.63 -41.75
C LEU A 93 19.68 -8.86 -41.78
N TYR A 94 19.93 -9.49 -40.62
CA TYR A 94 20.72 -10.72 -40.54
C TYR A 94 20.11 -11.86 -41.35
N ASN A 95 18.79 -12.00 -41.37
CA ASN A 95 18.10 -13.01 -42.17
C ASN A 95 18.27 -12.76 -43.70
N ILE A 96 18.24 -11.49 -44.14
CA ILE A 96 18.46 -11.14 -45.56
C ILE A 96 19.91 -11.38 -45.96
N LEU A 97 20.86 -11.13 -45.06
CA LEU A 97 22.28 -11.41 -45.28
C LEU A 97 22.64 -12.92 -45.24
N GLY A 98 21.61 -13.80 -45.12
CA GLY A 98 21.78 -15.25 -45.23
C GLY A 98 21.89 -16.00 -43.91
N LEU A 99 21.70 -15.33 -42.76
CA LEU A 99 21.62 -16.02 -41.48
C LEU A 99 20.24 -16.69 -41.32
N GLU A 100 20.22 -18.02 -41.25
CA GLU A 100 18.99 -18.78 -40.95
C GLU A 100 18.40 -18.43 -39.57
N LYS A 101 17.09 -18.64 -39.41
CA LYS A 101 16.39 -18.41 -38.13
C LYS A 101 17.03 -19.12 -36.94
N ARG A 102 17.58 -20.34 -37.15
CA ARG A 102 18.28 -21.08 -36.07
C ARG A 102 19.58 -20.40 -35.62
N HIS A 103 20.28 -19.73 -36.52
CA HIS A 103 21.49 -18.97 -36.19
C HIS A 103 21.16 -17.69 -35.43
N THR A 104 20.10 -17.00 -35.85
CA THR A 104 19.55 -15.82 -35.15
C THR A 104 19.01 -16.20 -33.76
N ALA A 105 18.35 -17.36 -33.61
CA ALA A 105 17.91 -17.89 -32.33
C ALA A 105 19.10 -18.15 -31.38
N ARG A 106 20.19 -18.77 -31.87
CA ARG A 106 21.40 -18.97 -31.05
C ARG A 106 22.02 -17.64 -30.59
N LEU A 107 22.03 -16.64 -31.45
CA LEU A 107 22.49 -15.30 -31.08
C LEU A 107 21.66 -14.72 -29.95
N MET A 108 20.32 -14.81 -30.04
CA MET A 108 19.39 -14.34 -28.98
C MET A 108 19.61 -15.08 -27.67
N VAL A 109 19.85 -16.39 -27.68
CA VAL A 109 20.15 -17.18 -26.49
C VAL A 109 21.38 -16.60 -25.78
N TRP A 110 22.48 -16.35 -26.51
CA TRP A 110 23.70 -15.78 -25.92
C TRP A 110 23.51 -14.35 -25.43
N GLU A 111 22.78 -13.51 -26.15
CA GLU A 111 22.45 -12.15 -25.69
C GLU A 111 21.65 -12.17 -24.42
N THR A 112 20.60 -13.02 -24.32
CA THR A 112 19.76 -13.15 -23.11
C THR A 112 20.59 -13.72 -21.95
N LEU A 113 21.46 -14.69 -22.18
CA LEU A 113 22.33 -15.28 -21.15
C LEU A 113 23.29 -14.23 -20.56
N TYR A 114 23.92 -13.41 -21.39
CA TYR A 114 24.79 -12.33 -20.93
C TYR A 114 24.01 -11.26 -20.17
N CYS A 115 22.81 -10.91 -20.63
CA CYS A 115 21.94 -9.96 -19.91
C CYS A 115 21.50 -10.53 -18.56
N ALA A 116 21.11 -11.80 -18.50
CA ALA A 116 20.73 -12.47 -17.27
C ALA A 116 21.90 -12.52 -16.27
N ALA A 117 23.08 -12.96 -16.73
CA ALA A 117 24.28 -13.01 -15.88
C ALA A 117 24.65 -11.61 -15.35
N ALA A 118 24.67 -10.59 -16.20
CA ALA A 118 25.01 -9.23 -15.79
C ALA A 118 23.97 -8.64 -14.81
N ALA A 119 22.67 -8.85 -15.06
CA ALA A 119 21.61 -8.36 -14.21
C ALA A 119 21.58 -9.07 -12.85
N ILE A 120 21.72 -10.40 -12.83
CA ILE A 120 21.70 -11.19 -11.59
C ILE A 120 22.95 -10.89 -10.75
N VAL A 121 24.14 -10.96 -11.35
CA VAL A 121 25.40 -10.72 -10.60
C VAL A 121 25.47 -9.26 -10.14
N GLY A 122 25.14 -8.30 -11.00
CA GLY A 122 25.12 -6.89 -10.65
C GLY A 122 24.05 -6.57 -9.59
N GLY A 123 22.85 -7.17 -9.71
CA GLY A 123 21.77 -7.03 -8.77
C GLY A 123 22.10 -7.62 -7.39
N LEU A 124 22.64 -8.84 -7.35
CA LEU A 124 23.09 -9.47 -6.11
C LEU A 124 24.21 -8.67 -5.43
N ALA A 125 25.21 -8.21 -6.20
CA ALA A 125 26.29 -7.39 -5.65
C ALA A 125 25.75 -6.09 -5.03
N ALA A 126 24.86 -5.37 -5.72
CA ALA A 126 24.22 -4.17 -5.21
C ALA A 126 23.31 -4.47 -4.02
N GLY A 127 22.55 -5.56 -4.08
CA GLY A 127 21.65 -5.99 -3.00
C GLY A 127 22.41 -6.35 -1.71
N VAL A 128 23.49 -7.09 -1.80
CA VAL A 128 24.36 -7.44 -0.66
C VAL A 128 24.98 -6.16 -0.05
N LEU A 129 25.46 -5.24 -0.88
CA LEU A 129 26.01 -3.96 -0.43
C LEU A 129 24.98 -3.11 0.33
N LEU A 130 23.74 -3.07 -0.15
CA LEU A 130 22.68 -2.25 0.43
C LEU A 130 21.91 -2.95 1.56
N SER A 131 21.97 -4.29 1.65
CA SER A 131 21.17 -5.06 2.61
C SER A 131 21.36 -4.64 4.05
N LYS A 132 22.61 -4.34 4.46
CA LYS A 132 22.90 -3.87 5.81
C LYS A 132 22.30 -2.49 6.10
N LEU A 133 22.43 -1.57 5.15
CA LEU A 133 21.85 -0.22 5.30
C LEU A 133 20.33 -0.30 5.41
N VAL A 134 19.71 -1.16 4.60
CA VAL A 134 18.26 -1.33 4.58
C VAL A 134 17.76 -2.04 5.85
N LEU A 135 18.52 -3.02 6.38
CA LEU A 135 18.24 -3.63 7.68
C LEU A 135 18.28 -2.60 8.80
N LEU A 136 19.33 -1.77 8.86
CA LEU A 136 19.45 -0.72 9.87
C LEU A 136 18.30 0.28 9.79
N LEU A 137 17.88 0.64 8.57
CA LEU A 137 16.72 1.51 8.38
C LEU A 137 15.42 0.86 8.90
N LEU A 138 15.21 -0.43 8.63
CA LEU A 138 14.06 -1.18 9.13
C LEU A 138 14.04 -1.20 10.66
N LEU A 139 15.15 -1.56 11.30
CA LEU A 139 15.24 -1.63 12.76
C LEU A 139 15.01 -0.25 13.39
N GLN A 140 15.56 0.81 12.80
CA GLN A 140 15.37 2.18 13.28
C GLN A 140 13.91 2.64 13.15
N LEU A 141 13.24 2.34 12.02
CA LEU A 141 11.82 2.68 11.82
C LEU A 141 10.89 1.90 12.75
N SER A 142 11.30 0.70 13.14
CA SER A 142 10.54 -0.17 14.06
C SER A 142 10.91 0.04 15.53
N HIS A 143 11.76 1.03 15.86
CA HIS A 143 12.25 1.31 17.21
C HIS A 143 12.92 0.10 17.89
N LEU A 144 13.49 -0.80 17.08
CA LEU A 144 14.14 -2.02 17.56
C LEU A 144 15.64 -1.80 17.82
N PRO A 145 16.24 -2.54 18.76
CA PRO A 145 17.68 -2.45 19.06
C PRO A 145 18.50 -2.77 17.81
N VAL A 146 19.53 -1.95 17.58
CA VAL A 146 20.40 -2.08 16.40
C VAL A 146 21.48 -3.11 16.66
N GLU A 147 21.39 -4.27 15.98
CA GLU A 147 22.44 -5.27 15.98
C GLU A 147 23.47 -5.05 14.86
N TYR A 148 24.74 -5.11 15.19
CA TYR A 148 25.85 -4.79 14.28
C TYR A 148 26.41 -6.00 13.51
N GLY A 149 25.72 -7.12 13.42
CA GLY A 149 26.09 -8.26 12.60
C GLY A 149 26.04 -7.96 11.09
N PHE A 150 26.93 -8.52 10.27
CA PHE A 150 26.84 -8.55 8.82
C PHE A 150 26.67 -9.99 8.37
N GLU A 151 25.51 -10.29 7.86
CA GLU A 151 25.16 -11.61 7.36
C GLU A 151 24.95 -11.56 5.85
N ILE A 152 25.39 -12.59 5.15
CA ILE A 152 25.07 -12.81 3.74
C ILE A 152 24.12 -14.00 3.65
N SER A 153 22.88 -13.76 3.25
CA SER A 153 21.90 -14.83 3.06
C SER A 153 22.17 -15.57 1.76
N LEU A 154 22.77 -16.75 1.86
CA LEU A 154 22.97 -17.63 0.70
C LEU A 154 21.64 -18.13 0.15
N SER A 155 20.65 -18.38 1.02
CA SER A 155 19.29 -18.74 0.64
C SER A 155 18.62 -17.63 -0.18
N GLY A 156 18.74 -16.37 0.25
CA GLY A 156 18.25 -15.21 -0.49
C GLY A 156 18.94 -15.01 -1.85
N MET A 157 20.25 -15.29 -1.93
CA MET A 157 20.98 -15.26 -3.21
C MET A 157 20.49 -16.34 -4.17
N ALA A 158 20.31 -17.56 -3.68
CA ALA A 158 19.83 -18.69 -4.50
C ALA A 158 18.41 -18.45 -4.99
N ASP A 159 17.52 -17.95 -4.11
CA ASP A 159 16.14 -17.62 -4.43
C ASP A 159 16.05 -16.50 -5.49
N THR A 160 16.85 -15.45 -5.33
CA THR A 160 16.94 -14.36 -6.33
C THR A 160 17.45 -14.86 -7.68
N ALA A 161 18.51 -15.66 -7.68
CA ALA A 161 19.08 -16.21 -8.91
C ALA A 161 18.09 -17.15 -9.63
N ALA A 162 17.35 -17.97 -8.86
CA ALA A 162 16.32 -18.86 -9.39
C ALA A 162 15.17 -18.08 -10.02
N LEU A 163 14.61 -17.08 -9.30
CA LEU A 163 13.51 -16.27 -9.80
C LEU A 163 13.90 -15.51 -11.07
N PHE A 164 15.00 -14.75 -11.05
CA PHE A 164 15.41 -13.97 -12.21
C PHE A 164 15.90 -14.86 -13.36
N GLY A 165 16.54 -15.99 -13.07
CA GLY A 165 16.85 -17.01 -14.06
C GLY A 165 15.59 -17.53 -14.77
N PHE A 166 14.53 -17.83 -14.02
CA PHE A 166 13.22 -18.23 -14.56
C PHE A 166 12.58 -17.10 -15.39
N LEU A 167 12.58 -15.86 -14.92
CA LEU A 167 12.01 -14.72 -15.65
C LEU A 167 12.78 -14.47 -16.97
N PHE A 168 14.10 -14.56 -16.98
CA PHE A 168 14.89 -14.44 -18.20
C PHE A 168 14.64 -15.61 -19.15
N LEU A 169 14.46 -16.82 -18.64
CA LEU A 169 14.07 -17.97 -19.46
C LEU A 169 12.70 -17.75 -20.10
N LEU A 170 11.73 -17.26 -19.34
CA LEU A 170 10.40 -16.94 -19.86
C LEU A 170 10.45 -15.88 -20.98
N THR A 171 11.25 -14.82 -20.81
CA THR A 171 11.44 -13.80 -21.84
C THR A 171 12.14 -14.36 -23.08
N LEU A 172 13.12 -15.25 -22.91
CA LEU A 172 13.79 -15.93 -24.01
C LEU A 172 12.81 -16.78 -24.82
N VAL A 173 12.02 -17.61 -24.17
CA VAL A 173 10.98 -18.45 -24.82
C VAL A 173 10.00 -17.58 -25.61
N TRP A 174 9.52 -16.49 -24.98
CA TRP A 174 8.62 -15.53 -25.64
C TRP A 174 9.25 -14.91 -26.89
N ASN A 175 10.49 -14.48 -26.81
CA ASN A 175 11.24 -13.88 -27.91
C ASN A 175 11.51 -14.88 -29.05
N LEU A 176 11.88 -16.12 -28.71
CA LEU A 176 12.10 -17.20 -29.68
C LEU A 176 10.82 -17.56 -30.42
N PHE A 177 9.70 -17.66 -29.70
CA PHE A 177 8.39 -17.91 -30.28
C PHE A 177 8.00 -16.80 -31.27
N GLY A 178 8.24 -15.53 -30.89
CA GLY A 178 8.03 -14.37 -31.76
C GLY A 178 8.90 -14.40 -33.02
N LEU A 179 10.17 -14.79 -32.89
CA LEU A 179 11.10 -14.92 -34.04
C LEU A 179 10.67 -16.02 -35.01
N LEU A 180 10.30 -17.19 -34.47
CA LEU A 180 9.93 -18.35 -35.32
C LEU A 180 8.64 -18.05 -36.10
N ARG A 181 7.69 -17.31 -35.53
CA ARG A 181 6.41 -16.97 -36.18
C ARG A 181 6.50 -15.80 -37.15
N SER A 182 7.53 -14.96 -37.09
CA SER A 182 7.71 -13.78 -37.97
C SER A 182 8.24 -14.13 -39.35
N ARG A 183 7.78 -13.37 -40.37
CA ARG A 183 8.34 -13.42 -41.73
C ARG A 183 9.48 -12.40 -41.89
N PRO A 184 10.63 -12.73 -42.50
CA PRO A 184 11.79 -11.81 -42.62
C PRO A 184 11.43 -10.46 -43.25
N VAL A 185 10.58 -10.47 -44.28
CA VAL A 185 10.14 -9.27 -45.01
C VAL A 185 9.27 -8.34 -44.11
N GLU A 186 8.44 -8.92 -43.25
CA GLU A 186 7.60 -8.14 -42.30
C GLU A 186 8.44 -7.45 -41.23
N LEU A 187 9.58 -8.05 -40.86
CA LEU A 187 10.51 -7.47 -39.89
C LEU A 187 11.17 -6.18 -40.39
N LEU A 188 11.44 -6.08 -41.70
CA LEU A 188 12.03 -4.88 -42.30
C LEU A 188 11.01 -3.80 -42.61
N HIS A 189 9.83 -4.17 -43.13
CA HIS A 189 8.79 -3.23 -43.52
C HIS A 189 7.98 -2.70 -42.36
N SER A 190 8.10 -3.29 -41.15
CA SER A 190 7.42 -2.83 -39.95
C SER A 190 7.70 -1.37 -39.59
N ALA A 191 8.75 -0.77 -40.16
CA ALA A 191 9.16 0.61 -39.92
C ALA A 191 8.73 1.60 -41.03
N SER A 192 8.41 1.11 -42.21
CA SER A 192 8.04 1.94 -43.38
C SER A 192 6.59 1.75 -43.81
N ALA A 193 5.86 0.82 -43.22
CA ALA A 193 4.42 0.73 -43.42
C ALA A 193 3.78 2.01 -42.89
N GLY A 194 3.24 2.84 -43.80
CA GLY A 194 2.59 4.11 -43.47
C GLY A 194 1.61 3.92 -42.31
N GLU A 195 1.67 4.78 -41.35
CA GLU A 195 0.83 4.72 -40.15
C GLU A 195 -0.65 4.86 -40.56
N ARG A 196 -1.39 3.79 -40.45
CA ARG A 196 -2.86 3.84 -40.66
C ARG A 196 -3.51 4.59 -39.51
N GLU A 197 -4.43 5.49 -39.83
CA GLU A 197 -5.21 6.22 -38.83
C GLU A 197 -5.85 5.23 -37.84
N PRO A 198 -5.70 5.47 -36.52
CA PRO A 198 -6.25 4.59 -35.51
C PRO A 198 -7.79 4.58 -35.56
N ARG A 199 -8.38 3.39 -35.59
CA ARG A 199 -9.84 3.23 -35.48
C ARG A 199 -10.28 3.40 -34.04
N THR A 200 -11.31 4.22 -33.79
CA THR A 200 -11.92 4.34 -32.47
C THR A 200 -12.70 3.08 -32.13
N ARG A 201 -12.26 2.35 -31.12
CA ARG A 201 -12.96 1.18 -30.60
C ARG A 201 -13.98 1.63 -29.56
N ARG A 202 -15.18 2.02 -30.00
CA ARG A 202 -16.24 2.56 -29.12
C ARG A 202 -16.54 1.64 -27.95
N LEU A 203 -16.58 0.32 -28.16
CA LEU A 203 -16.80 -0.67 -27.11
C LEU A 203 -15.78 -0.55 -25.97
N LEU A 204 -14.48 -0.37 -26.29
CA LEU A 204 -13.44 -0.20 -25.26
C LEU A 204 -13.55 1.14 -24.53
N VAL A 205 -14.05 2.19 -25.18
CA VAL A 205 -14.30 3.49 -24.53
C VAL A 205 -15.43 3.36 -23.51
N VAL A 206 -16.54 2.73 -23.92
CA VAL A 206 -17.69 2.48 -23.03
C VAL A 206 -17.29 1.56 -21.88
N LEU A 207 -16.60 0.44 -22.19
CA LEU A 207 -16.10 -0.47 -21.16
C LEU A 207 -15.19 0.26 -20.16
N GLY A 208 -14.26 1.09 -20.66
CA GLY A 208 -13.36 1.87 -19.81
C GLY A 208 -14.10 2.88 -18.93
N ALA A 209 -15.10 3.56 -19.46
CA ALA A 209 -15.91 4.51 -18.69
C ALA A 209 -16.76 3.80 -17.62
N VAL A 210 -17.36 2.66 -17.97
CA VAL A 210 -18.19 1.86 -17.04
C VAL A 210 -17.32 1.27 -15.92
N THR A 211 -16.18 0.64 -16.27
CA THR A 211 -15.31 0.02 -15.25
C THR A 211 -14.66 1.07 -14.34
N LEU A 212 -14.22 2.22 -14.89
CA LEU A 212 -13.67 3.30 -14.08
C LEU A 212 -14.75 3.93 -13.19
N GLY A 213 -15.93 4.19 -13.75
CA GLY A 213 -17.08 4.72 -13.01
C GLY A 213 -17.56 3.77 -11.90
N ALA A 214 -17.61 2.47 -12.17
CA ALA A 214 -17.93 1.46 -11.17
C ALA A 214 -16.88 1.41 -10.05
N GLY A 215 -15.57 1.43 -10.39
CA GLY A 215 -14.52 1.45 -9.40
C GLY A 215 -14.54 2.71 -8.52
N TYR A 216 -14.82 3.88 -9.09
CA TYR A 216 -14.98 5.10 -8.30
C TYR A 216 -16.25 5.09 -7.45
N ALA A 217 -17.37 4.62 -8.01
CA ALA A 217 -18.62 4.49 -7.26
C ALA A 217 -18.41 3.59 -6.04
N THR A 218 -17.80 2.42 -6.23
CA THR A 218 -17.46 1.52 -5.11
C THR A 218 -16.60 2.23 -4.06
N ALA A 219 -15.56 2.97 -4.47
CA ALA A 219 -14.67 3.66 -3.53
C ALA A 219 -15.33 4.82 -2.77
N LEU A 220 -16.35 5.46 -3.35
CA LEU A 220 -17.04 6.61 -2.76
C LEU A 220 -18.26 6.21 -1.92
N THR A 221 -18.83 5.01 -2.12
CA THR A 221 -20.06 4.56 -1.44
C THR A 221 -19.81 3.60 -0.29
N VAL A 222 -18.56 3.22 -0.06
CA VAL A 222 -18.22 2.36 1.09
C VAL A 222 -18.29 3.16 2.37
N GLU A 223 -19.06 2.66 3.33
CA GLU A 223 -19.31 3.31 4.62
C GLU A 223 -18.58 2.61 5.77
N ASP A 224 -18.28 1.31 5.66
CA ASP A 224 -17.64 0.54 6.71
C ASP A 224 -16.25 -0.03 6.33
N PRO A 225 -15.34 -0.21 7.31
CA PRO A 225 -13.98 -0.68 7.10
C PRO A 225 -13.89 -2.11 6.54
N PHE A 226 -14.76 -3.04 6.95
CA PHE A 226 -14.74 -4.43 6.47
C PHE A 226 -15.24 -4.53 5.03
N THR A 227 -16.29 -3.79 4.71
CA THR A 227 -16.77 -3.66 3.32
C THR A 227 -15.71 -2.97 2.45
N ALA A 228 -14.98 -1.97 2.99
CA ALA A 228 -13.84 -1.37 2.31
C ALA A 228 -12.78 -2.41 1.97
N LEU A 229 -12.39 -3.24 2.93
CA LEU A 229 -11.39 -4.30 2.72
C LEU A 229 -11.85 -5.34 1.68
N ALA A 230 -13.12 -5.76 1.74
CA ALA A 230 -13.68 -6.74 0.83
C ALA A 230 -13.71 -6.25 -0.64
N TYR A 231 -14.08 -4.98 -0.86
CA TYR A 231 -14.19 -4.41 -2.20
C TYR A 231 -12.94 -3.71 -2.71
N PHE A 232 -11.93 -3.49 -1.88
CA PHE A 232 -10.71 -2.76 -2.24
C PHE A 232 -10.03 -3.32 -3.50
N PHE A 233 -9.74 -4.61 -3.51
CA PHE A 233 -9.05 -5.24 -4.64
C PHE A 233 -9.90 -5.24 -5.92
N LEU A 234 -11.23 -5.36 -5.78
CA LEU A 234 -12.14 -5.26 -6.90
C LEU A 234 -12.14 -3.84 -7.48
N ALA A 235 -12.24 -2.82 -6.64
CA ALA A 235 -12.19 -1.41 -7.05
C ALA A 235 -10.86 -1.10 -7.76
N VAL A 236 -9.72 -1.53 -7.21
CA VAL A 236 -8.39 -1.37 -7.82
C VAL A 236 -8.36 -2.05 -9.20
N ALA A 237 -8.84 -3.29 -9.34
CA ALA A 237 -8.87 -4.01 -10.61
C ALA A 237 -9.74 -3.28 -11.66
N LEU A 238 -10.92 -2.79 -11.26
CA LEU A 238 -11.83 -2.04 -12.13
C LEU A 238 -11.18 -0.71 -12.60
N VAL A 239 -10.54 0.04 -11.69
CA VAL A 239 -9.82 1.28 -12.02
C VAL A 239 -8.65 0.98 -12.96
N MET A 240 -7.87 -0.09 -12.74
CA MET A 240 -6.78 -0.48 -13.62
C MET A 240 -7.28 -0.80 -15.04
N VAL A 241 -8.30 -1.65 -15.18
CA VAL A 241 -8.91 -1.99 -16.47
C VAL A 241 -9.47 -0.75 -17.16
N GLY A 242 -10.20 0.08 -16.42
CA GLY A 242 -10.74 1.36 -16.90
C GLY A 242 -9.66 2.29 -17.43
N THR A 243 -8.58 2.45 -16.68
CA THR A 243 -7.41 3.26 -17.05
C THR A 243 -6.76 2.75 -18.34
N TYR A 244 -6.52 1.46 -18.47
CA TYR A 244 -5.99 0.87 -19.70
C TYR A 244 -6.91 1.10 -20.91
N CYS A 245 -8.21 0.89 -20.75
CA CYS A 245 -9.19 1.09 -21.80
C CYS A 245 -9.29 2.57 -22.23
N LEU A 246 -9.31 3.50 -21.27
CA LEU A 246 -9.41 4.92 -21.56
C LEU A 246 -8.14 5.50 -22.16
N PHE A 247 -6.95 5.10 -21.68
CA PHE A 247 -5.71 5.52 -22.32
C PHE A 247 -5.57 4.95 -23.74
N THR A 248 -6.01 3.71 -24.02
CA THR A 248 -5.85 3.09 -25.34
C THR A 248 -6.93 3.51 -26.35
N ALA A 249 -8.17 3.60 -25.94
CA ALA A 249 -9.29 3.90 -26.85
C ALA A 249 -9.91 5.28 -26.59
N GLY A 250 -10.01 5.71 -25.35
CA GLY A 250 -10.60 6.98 -24.96
C GLY A 250 -9.76 8.18 -25.42
N SER A 251 -8.43 8.10 -25.29
CA SER A 251 -7.53 9.14 -25.79
C SER A 251 -7.64 9.36 -27.31
N ILE A 252 -7.79 8.27 -28.09
CA ILE A 252 -8.02 8.35 -29.54
C ILE A 252 -9.39 8.96 -29.84
N ALA A 253 -10.41 8.59 -29.08
CA ALA A 253 -11.76 9.15 -29.23
C ALA A 253 -11.77 10.67 -28.94
N LEU A 254 -11.12 11.08 -27.84
CA LEU A 254 -11.00 12.49 -27.46
C LEU A 254 -10.25 13.32 -28.53
N LEU A 255 -9.11 12.82 -29.00
CA LEU A 255 -8.32 13.51 -30.02
C LEU A 255 -9.08 13.63 -31.35
N LYS A 256 -9.88 12.62 -31.74
CA LYS A 256 -10.74 12.70 -32.92
C LYS A 256 -11.87 13.71 -32.72
N HIS A 257 -12.46 13.77 -31.53
CA HIS A 257 -13.47 14.77 -31.19
C HIS A 257 -12.89 16.20 -31.28
N LEU A 258 -11.71 16.43 -30.70
CA LEU A 258 -11.00 17.70 -30.79
C LEU A 258 -10.62 18.09 -32.24
N ARG A 259 -10.23 17.11 -33.08
CA ARG A 259 -9.99 17.30 -34.49
C ARG A 259 -11.23 17.74 -35.26
N ASN A 260 -12.38 17.20 -34.91
CA ASN A 260 -13.66 17.52 -35.53
C ASN A 260 -14.26 18.87 -35.07
N SER A 261 -13.64 19.56 -34.09
CA SER A 261 -14.04 20.88 -33.62
C SER A 261 -13.24 21.96 -34.37
N PRO A 262 -13.84 22.68 -35.40
CA PRO A 262 -13.09 23.61 -36.24
C PRO A 262 -12.45 24.78 -35.49
N ARG A 263 -13.16 25.31 -34.48
CA ARG A 263 -12.66 26.44 -33.66
C ARG A 263 -11.39 26.09 -32.88
N TYR A 264 -11.22 24.85 -32.48
CA TYR A 264 -10.05 24.40 -31.72
C TYR A 264 -8.93 23.92 -32.66
N TYR A 265 -9.27 23.11 -33.67
CA TYR A 265 -8.29 22.41 -34.49
C TYR A 265 -7.49 23.32 -35.42
N TYR A 266 -8.11 24.30 -36.07
CA TYR A 266 -7.44 25.18 -37.05
C TYR A 266 -6.57 26.27 -36.42
N GLN A 267 -6.37 26.29 -35.10
CA GLN A 267 -5.34 27.13 -34.49
C GLN A 267 -3.94 26.51 -34.74
N PRO A 268 -2.93 27.27 -35.22
CA PRO A 268 -1.62 26.73 -35.62
C PRO A 268 -0.94 25.87 -34.56
N LYS A 269 -1.07 26.22 -33.27
CA LYS A 269 -0.51 25.46 -32.14
C LYS A 269 -1.26 24.14 -31.89
N HIS A 270 -2.57 24.10 -32.10
CA HIS A 270 -3.40 22.92 -31.82
C HIS A 270 -3.38 21.94 -33.00
N PHE A 271 -3.30 22.44 -34.23
CA PHE A 271 -3.25 21.60 -35.43
C PHE A 271 -2.10 20.59 -35.40
N THR A 272 -0.87 21.08 -35.18
CA THR A 272 0.32 20.22 -35.10
C THR A 272 0.31 19.30 -33.89
N ALA A 273 -0.23 19.79 -32.74
CA ALA A 273 -0.31 18.99 -31.51
C ALA A 273 -1.32 17.83 -31.65
N VAL A 274 -2.56 18.12 -32.06
CA VAL A 274 -3.63 17.10 -32.19
C VAL A 274 -3.30 16.08 -33.28
N ALA A 275 -2.83 16.55 -34.46
CA ALA A 275 -2.42 15.66 -35.54
C ALA A 275 -1.26 14.75 -35.12
N GLY A 276 -0.22 15.29 -34.49
CA GLY A 276 0.91 14.50 -33.99
C GLY A 276 0.52 13.53 -32.88
N LEU A 277 -0.29 13.95 -31.91
CA LEU A 277 -0.73 13.13 -30.79
C LEU A 277 -1.63 11.97 -31.22
N LEU A 278 -2.49 12.15 -32.23
CA LEU A 278 -3.44 11.12 -32.68
C LEU A 278 -2.71 9.85 -33.12
N TYR A 279 -1.59 9.97 -33.83
CA TYR A 279 -0.79 8.84 -34.25
C TYR A 279 0.08 8.28 -33.10
N ARG A 280 0.63 9.14 -32.25
CA ARG A 280 1.45 8.77 -31.09
C ARG A 280 0.67 8.02 -30.03
N MET A 281 -0.58 8.43 -29.73
CA MET A 281 -1.39 7.79 -28.70
C MET A 281 -1.65 6.32 -29.00
N LYS A 282 -1.77 5.93 -30.28
CA LYS A 282 -1.91 4.51 -30.66
C LYS A 282 -0.70 3.67 -30.22
N GLN A 283 0.51 4.21 -30.28
CA GLN A 283 1.74 3.48 -29.95
C GLN A 283 2.06 3.55 -28.45
N ASN A 284 1.70 4.65 -27.79
CA ASN A 284 2.17 5.02 -26.45
C ASN A 284 1.13 4.84 -25.34
N ALA A 285 -0.12 4.57 -25.71
CA ALA A 285 -1.24 4.49 -24.76
C ALA A 285 -1.00 3.52 -23.60
N VAL A 286 -0.45 2.33 -23.89
CA VAL A 286 -0.14 1.32 -22.86
C VAL A 286 0.96 1.83 -21.91
N GLY A 287 1.99 2.49 -22.46
CA GLY A 287 3.05 3.09 -21.63
C GLY A 287 2.52 4.19 -20.71
N LEU A 288 1.59 5.02 -21.21
CA LEU A 288 0.97 6.08 -20.40
C LEU A 288 0.06 5.51 -19.31
N ALA A 289 -0.72 4.46 -19.63
CA ALA A 289 -1.52 3.76 -18.64
C ALA A 289 -0.64 3.15 -17.52
N ASN A 290 0.48 2.51 -17.89
CA ASN A 290 1.44 1.98 -16.91
C ASN A 290 2.01 3.09 -16.02
N ILE A 291 2.42 4.23 -16.60
CA ILE A 291 2.92 5.37 -15.82
C ILE A 291 1.85 5.87 -14.85
N CYS A 292 0.60 5.99 -15.30
CA CYS A 292 -0.52 6.40 -14.45
C CYS A 292 -0.74 5.43 -13.28
N ILE A 293 -0.84 4.13 -13.56
CA ILE A 293 -1.07 3.10 -12.54
C ILE A 293 0.08 3.06 -11.53
N LEU A 294 1.33 3.08 -12.01
CA LEU A 294 2.49 3.07 -11.12
C LEU A 294 2.57 4.34 -10.27
N SER A 295 2.26 5.50 -10.84
CA SER A 295 2.20 6.76 -10.09
C SER A 295 1.12 6.70 -9.01
N THR A 296 -0.07 6.15 -9.33
CA THR A 296 -1.14 5.95 -8.33
C THR A 296 -0.69 4.99 -7.24
N MET A 297 -0.01 3.88 -7.59
CA MET A 297 0.52 2.94 -6.61
C MET A 297 1.53 3.60 -5.66
N VAL A 298 2.48 4.41 -6.17
CA VAL A 298 3.41 5.17 -5.31
C VAL A 298 2.63 6.06 -4.36
N LEU A 299 1.71 6.86 -4.89
CA LEU A 299 0.97 7.84 -4.10
C LEU A 299 0.13 7.16 -3.01
N VAL A 300 -0.63 6.13 -3.35
CA VAL A 300 -1.47 5.41 -2.37
C VAL A 300 -0.60 4.70 -1.33
N THR A 301 0.38 3.90 -1.76
CA THR A 301 1.18 3.09 -0.83
C THR A 301 1.98 3.96 0.15
N VAL A 302 2.68 4.99 -0.37
CA VAL A 302 3.51 5.85 0.49
C VAL A 302 2.64 6.73 1.39
N SER A 303 1.57 7.35 0.87
CA SER A 303 0.71 8.20 1.71
C SER A 303 0.03 7.43 2.84
N THR A 304 -0.48 6.23 2.54
CA THR A 304 -1.15 5.38 3.54
C THR A 304 -0.18 4.93 4.63
N THR A 305 1.01 4.46 4.25
CA THR A 305 1.99 3.96 5.25
C THR A 305 2.63 5.08 6.05
N VAL A 306 2.87 6.25 5.46
CA VAL A 306 3.33 7.45 6.19
C VAL A 306 2.26 7.92 7.17
N SER A 307 0.98 7.89 6.79
CA SER A 307 -0.12 8.28 7.69
C SER A 307 -0.27 7.33 8.87
N LEU A 308 -0.17 6.01 8.61
CA LEU A 308 -0.20 5.00 9.68
C LEU A 308 0.91 5.25 10.70
N TYR A 309 2.13 5.48 10.23
CA TYR A 309 3.25 5.72 11.12
C TYR A 309 3.15 7.06 11.86
N ALA A 310 2.70 8.12 11.19
CA ALA A 310 2.53 9.43 11.80
C ALA A 310 1.38 9.47 12.82
N GLY A 311 0.37 8.63 12.66
CA GLY A 311 -0.76 8.53 13.58
C GLY A 311 -0.59 7.49 14.69
N LEU A 312 0.57 6.82 14.77
CA LEU A 312 0.82 5.70 15.66
C LEU A 312 0.68 6.09 17.15
N GLU A 313 1.25 7.22 17.58
CA GLU A 313 1.15 7.68 18.97
C GLU A 313 -0.30 7.89 19.38
N GLY A 314 -1.09 8.59 18.53
CA GLY A 314 -2.51 8.79 18.82
C GLY A 314 -3.34 7.49 18.76
N ALA A 315 -2.91 6.47 17.99
CA ALA A 315 -3.53 5.15 18.03
C ALA A 315 -3.16 4.40 19.32
N LEU A 316 -1.88 4.48 19.72
CA LEU A 316 -1.37 3.85 20.94
C LEU A 316 -2.07 4.38 22.20
N GLU A 317 -2.18 5.72 22.35
CA GLU A 317 -2.88 6.35 23.46
C GLU A 317 -4.38 5.99 23.51
N ARG A 318 -5.02 5.79 22.35
CA ARG A 318 -6.43 5.36 22.31
C ARG A 318 -6.59 3.89 22.66
N MET A 319 -5.67 3.04 22.19
CA MET A 319 -5.74 1.59 22.42
C MET A 319 -5.30 1.21 23.83
N TYR A 320 -4.32 1.90 24.36
CA TYR A 320 -3.66 1.59 25.64
C TYR A 320 -3.49 2.86 26.46
N PRO A 321 -4.58 3.40 27.02
CA PRO A 321 -4.57 4.69 27.75
C PRO A 321 -3.86 4.64 29.10
N TYR A 322 -3.64 3.44 29.64
CA TYR A 322 -2.95 3.23 30.94
C TYR A 322 -1.65 2.45 30.73
N ASP A 323 -0.66 2.71 31.60
CA ASP A 323 0.62 2.00 31.54
C ASP A 323 0.45 0.48 31.71
N VAL A 324 -0.43 0.09 32.63
CA VAL A 324 -0.76 -1.32 32.88
C VAL A 324 -2.26 -1.46 33.15
N ASP A 325 -2.89 -2.44 32.51
CA ASP A 325 -4.26 -2.83 32.74
C ASP A 325 -4.29 -4.35 32.98
N VAL A 326 -4.60 -4.75 34.19
CA VAL A 326 -4.74 -6.14 34.59
C VAL A 326 -6.20 -6.51 34.50
N VAL A 327 -6.52 -7.49 33.65
CA VAL A 327 -7.89 -7.88 33.32
C VAL A 327 -8.14 -9.31 33.78
N GLN A 328 -9.09 -9.45 34.70
CA GLN A 328 -9.56 -10.74 35.19
C GLN A 328 -10.95 -11.01 34.62
N SER A 329 -11.10 -12.07 33.81
CA SER A 329 -12.41 -12.49 33.33
C SER A 329 -13.26 -13.06 34.48
N LEU A 330 -14.51 -12.66 34.55
CA LEU A 330 -15.49 -13.14 35.51
C LEU A 330 -16.56 -14.03 34.88
N ASP A 331 -16.53 -14.29 33.60
CA ASP A 331 -17.58 -15.00 32.85
C ASP A 331 -17.89 -16.41 33.36
N GLU A 332 -16.89 -17.13 33.86
CA GLU A 332 -17.03 -18.49 34.41
C GLU A 332 -16.91 -18.53 35.94
N VAL A 333 -16.82 -17.37 36.60
CA VAL A 333 -16.61 -17.28 38.05
C VAL A 333 -17.97 -17.21 38.78
N PRO A 334 -18.21 -18.11 39.76
CA PRO A 334 -19.40 -18.03 40.57
C PRO A 334 -19.46 -16.72 41.40
N PRO A 335 -20.62 -16.06 41.51
CA PRO A 335 -20.75 -14.76 42.21
C PRO A 335 -20.20 -14.75 43.65
N GLU A 336 -20.25 -15.91 44.32
CA GLU A 336 -19.71 -16.07 45.68
C GLU A 336 -18.18 -15.97 45.75
N GLN A 337 -17.50 -16.18 44.65
CA GLN A 337 -16.02 -16.20 44.55
C GLN A 337 -15.48 -14.91 43.92
N GLU A 338 -16.30 -14.12 43.22
CA GLU A 338 -15.88 -12.90 42.51
C GLU A 338 -15.17 -11.93 43.44
N THR A 339 -15.76 -11.60 44.60
CA THR A 339 -15.18 -10.65 45.56
C THR A 339 -13.78 -11.09 46.00
N THR A 340 -13.61 -12.37 46.35
CA THR A 340 -12.32 -12.90 46.81
C THR A 340 -11.29 -12.86 45.70
N LEU A 341 -11.68 -13.18 44.46
CA LEU A 341 -10.80 -13.17 43.32
C LEU A 341 -10.37 -11.74 42.93
N ASN A 342 -11.31 -10.78 43.00
CA ASN A 342 -11.04 -9.37 42.74
C ASN A 342 -10.07 -8.78 43.76
N GLU A 343 -10.29 -9.11 45.06
CA GLU A 343 -9.39 -8.71 46.15
C GLU A 343 -7.98 -9.31 45.98
N ASP A 344 -7.85 -10.60 45.62
CA ASP A 344 -6.58 -11.25 45.39
C ASP A 344 -5.82 -10.62 44.19
N THR A 345 -6.53 -10.30 43.11
CA THR A 345 -5.94 -9.62 41.95
C THR A 345 -5.46 -8.22 42.32
N LEU A 346 -6.25 -7.46 43.04
CA LEU A 346 -5.89 -6.12 43.50
C LEU A 346 -4.69 -6.15 44.47
N GLU A 347 -4.65 -7.08 45.43
CA GLU A 347 -3.53 -7.24 46.35
C GLU A 347 -2.21 -7.61 45.59
N ARG A 348 -2.29 -8.45 44.57
CA ARG A 348 -1.13 -8.81 43.73
C ARG A 348 -0.56 -7.60 42.99
N VAL A 349 -1.41 -6.79 42.37
CA VAL A 349 -0.97 -5.56 41.68
C VAL A 349 -0.39 -4.56 42.68
N GLN A 350 -1.00 -4.39 43.85
CA GLN A 350 -0.48 -3.52 44.91
C GLN A 350 0.88 -4.02 45.45
N ALA A 351 1.02 -5.32 45.64
CA ALA A 351 2.29 -5.93 46.06
C ALA A 351 3.39 -5.72 45.01
N ALA A 352 3.09 -5.95 43.75
CA ALA A 352 4.02 -5.70 42.65
C ALA A 352 4.45 -4.21 42.59
N ALA A 353 3.51 -3.29 42.83
CA ALA A 353 3.80 -1.86 42.91
C ALA A 353 4.70 -1.50 44.08
N ALA A 354 4.49 -2.13 45.23
CA ALA A 354 5.32 -1.93 46.41
C ALA A 354 6.73 -2.51 46.25
N ASP A 355 6.83 -3.74 45.70
CA ASP A 355 8.12 -4.41 45.46
C ASP A 355 8.99 -3.70 44.42
N ALA A 356 8.36 -3.12 43.40
CA ALA A 356 9.06 -2.32 42.40
C ALA A 356 9.59 -0.97 42.94
N GLY A 357 9.21 -0.60 44.17
CA GLY A 357 9.60 0.66 44.81
C GLY A 357 9.17 1.91 44.01
N ARG A 358 8.17 1.77 43.17
CA ARG A 358 7.68 2.79 42.25
C ARG A 358 6.60 3.63 42.88
N LYS A 359 6.61 4.92 42.54
CA LYS A 359 5.49 5.80 42.83
C LYS A 359 4.37 5.48 41.83
N VAL A 360 3.31 4.89 42.32
CA VAL A 360 2.09 4.72 41.54
C VAL A 360 1.38 6.07 41.46
N GLU A 361 1.20 6.60 40.27
CA GLU A 361 0.49 7.86 40.04
C GLU A 361 -1.03 7.67 40.09
N LEU A 362 -1.49 6.59 39.48
CA LEU A 362 -2.90 6.21 39.46
C LEU A 362 -3.02 4.71 39.71
N LEU A 363 -3.92 4.32 40.58
CA LEU A 363 -4.41 2.95 40.75
C LEU A 363 -5.92 2.99 40.94
N GLN A 364 -6.63 2.41 40.01
CA GLN A 364 -8.08 2.36 40.03
C GLN A 364 -8.56 0.99 39.58
N TRP A 365 -9.81 0.64 39.91
CA TRP A 365 -10.42 -0.62 39.53
C TRP A 365 -11.89 -0.47 39.23
N SER A 366 -12.43 -1.33 38.39
CA SER A 366 -13.85 -1.37 38.03
C SER A 366 -14.24 -2.76 37.52
N THR A 367 -15.54 -3.00 37.47
CA THR A 367 -16.11 -4.26 36.96
C THR A 367 -17.06 -3.95 35.81
N PRO A 368 -16.54 -3.56 34.61
CA PRO A 368 -17.38 -3.33 33.45
C PRO A 368 -18.02 -4.62 32.94
N GLY A 369 -19.22 -4.46 32.36
CA GLY A 369 -19.85 -5.49 31.54
C GLY A 369 -19.90 -5.06 30.07
N ASP A 370 -19.42 -5.88 29.19
CA ASP A 370 -19.42 -5.61 27.74
C ASP A 370 -20.34 -6.60 27.01
N THR A 371 -21.17 -6.10 26.10
CA THR A 371 -22.04 -6.95 25.26
C THR A 371 -22.29 -6.32 23.91
N VAL A 372 -22.81 -7.10 22.96
CA VAL A 372 -23.24 -6.59 21.65
C VAL A 372 -24.73 -6.70 21.53
N GLY A 373 -25.39 -5.57 21.31
CA GLY A 373 -26.84 -5.49 21.03
C GLY A 373 -27.11 -5.10 19.59
N TYR A 374 -28.29 -5.45 19.11
CA TYR A 374 -28.80 -5.07 17.77
C TYR A 374 -29.96 -4.10 17.97
N TYR A 375 -29.72 -2.83 17.61
CA TYR A 375 -30.70 -1.76 17.83
C TYR A 375 -31.73 -1.69 16.72
N THR A 376 -32.99 -1.77 17.08
CA THR A 376 -34.13 -1.63 16.16
C THR A 376 -35.25 -0.84 16.83
N GLY A 377 -35.62 0.30 16.24
CA GLY A 377 -36.69 1.16 16.77
C GLY A 377 -36.26 1.88 18.03
N ASN A 378 -36.53 1.29 19.19
CA ASN A 378 -36.13 1.78 20.51
C ASN A 378 -35.63 0.65 21.43
N THR A 379 -35.30 -0.50 20.87
CA THR A 379 -34.95 -1.70 21.63
C THR A 379 -33.60 -2.26 21.13
N PHE A 380 -32.74 -2.61 22.07
CA PHE A 380 -31.55 -3.43 21.86
C PHE A 380 -31.89 -4.88 22.16
N THR A 381 -31.70 -5.75 21.19
CA THR A 381 -31.79 -7.19 21.37
C THR A 381 -30.39 -7.78 21.41
N LEU A 382 -30.11 -8.62 22.40
CA LEU A 382 -28.80 -9.28 22.57
C LEU A 382 -28.64 -10.46 21.60
N VAL A 383 -29.72 -10.97 21.04
CA VAL A 383 -29.70 -12.02 20.01
C VAL A 383 -29.51 -11.39 18.63
N ALA A 384 -28.60 -11.95 17.85
CA ALA A 384 -28.29 -11.45 16.50
C ALA A 384 -29.55 -11.43 15.59
N GLN A 385 -29.92 -10.24 15.14
CA GLN A 385 -31.04 -10.01 14.22
C GLN A 385 -30.78 -8.80 13.30
N GLU A 386 -31.72 -8.45 12.44
CA GLU A 386 -31.63 -7.23 11.64
C GLU A 386 -31.70 -6.00 12.56
N GLY A 387 -30.69 -5.11 12.45
CA GLY A 387 -30.58 -3.90 13.26
C GLY A 387 -29.19 -3.31 13.21
N VAL A 388 -28.99 -2.17 13.86
CA VAL A 388 -27.67 -1.56 14.00
C VAL A 388 -26.91 -2.32 15.08
N SER A 389 -25.84 -3.02 14.69
CA SER A 389 -24.93 -3.67 15.64
C SER A 389 -24.30 -2.61 16.53
N THR A 390 -24.49 -2.74 17.83
CA THR A 390 -24.08 -1.75 18.85
C THR A 390 -23.28 -2.46 19.94
N GLU A 391 -22.08 -1.98 20.20
CA GLU A 391 -21.32 -2.40 21.37
C GLU A 391 -21.86 -1.65 22.59
N ILE A 392 -22.32 -2.39 23.58
CA ILE A 392 -22.89 -1.84 24.82
C ILE A 392 -21.90 -2.10 25.95
N ARG A 393 -21.42 -1.04 26.57
CA ARG A 393 -20.57 -1.10 27.74
C ARG A 393 -21.32 -0.60 28.96
N LEU A 394 -21.35 -1.42 29.99
CA LEU A 394 -22.04 -1.17 31.25
C LEU A 394 -21.03 -0.86 32.35
N LEU A 395 -21.30 0.17 33.14
CA LEU A 395 -20.53 0.53 34.33
C LEU A 395 -21.50 0.87 35.47
N THR A 396 -21.21 0.45 36.67
CA THR A 396 -22.05 0.82 37.82
C THR A 396 -21.80 2.28 38.24
N ALA A 397 -22.77 2.92 38.90
CA ALA A 397 -22.63 4.27 39.43
C ALA A 397 -21.46 4.38 40.41
N ASP A 398 -21.23 3.33 41.20
CA ASP A 398 -20.11 3.25 42.17
C ASP A 398 -18.75 3.21 41.42
N ASP A 399 -18.64 2.40 40.38
CA ASP A 399 -17.42 2.31 39.56
C ASP A 399 -17.17 3.63 38.82
N TYR A 400 -18.23 4.21 38.24
CA TYR A 400 -18.13 5.51 37.59
C TYR A 400 -17.66 6.61 38.56
N GLY A 401 -18.24 6.62 39.80
CA GLY A 401 -17.82 7.53 40.85
C GLY A 401 -16.36 7.34 41.27
N ARG A 402 -15.88 6.09 41.33
CA ARG A 402 -14.48 5.74 41.65
C ARG A 402 -13.52 6.18 40.58
N LEU A 403 -13.88 5.97 39.30
CA LEU A 403 -13.04 6.28 38.17
C LEU A 403 -12.96 7.77 37.82
N THR A 404 -14.07 8.50 37.98
CA THR A 404 -14.18 9.91 37.55
C THR A 404 -14.22 10.91 38.69
N GLY A 405 -14.48 10.46 39.89
CA GLY A 405 -14.73 11.31 41.07
C GLY A 405 -16.12 11.94 41.10
N HIS A 406 -17.01 11.62 40.14
CA HIS A 406 -18.37 12.13 40.06
C HIS A 406 -19.37 11.11 40.63
N THR A 407 -19.84 11.34 41.85
CA THR A 407 -20.89 10.51 42.46
C THR A 407 -22.23 10.79 41.79
N VAL A 408 -22.90 9.75 41.34
CA VAL A 408 -24.22 9.80 40.71
C VAL A 408 -25.14 8.87 41.48
N ASP A 409 -26.36 9.34 41.76
CA ASP A 409 -27.42 8.55 42.39
C ASP A 409 -28.48 8.27 41.33
N LEU A 410 -28.65 7.00 40.95
CA LEU A 410 -29.55 6.56 39.90
C LEU A 410 -30.54 5.54 40.44
N GLU A 411 -31.79 5.68 40.03
CA GLU A 411 -32.81 4.63 40.24
C GLU A 411 -32.53 3.45 39.26
N PRO A 412 -32.99 2.23 39.54
CA PRO A 412 -32.67 1.04 38.70
C PRO A 412 -33.05 1.15 37.20
N GLU A 413 -34.00 2.00 36.86
CA GLU A 413 -34.43 2.26 35.48
C GLU A 413 -33.77 3.52 34.87
N GLU A 414 -32.99 4.27 35.63
CA GLU A 414 -32.28 5.47 35.19
C GLU A 414 -30.86 5.15 34.78
N VAL A 415 -30.42 5.78 33.69
CA VAL A 415 -29.05 5.60 33.16
C VAL A 415 -28.44 6.92 32.70
N LEU A 416 -27.10 7.05 32.86
CA LEU A 416 -26.35 8.03 32.11
C LEU A 416 -25.89 7.37 30.80
N VAL A 417 -25.94 8.13 29.71
CA VAL A 417 -25.69 7.62 28.37
C VAL A 417 -24.63 8.46 27.65
N GLN A 418 -23.73 7.78 26.98
CA GLN A 418 -22.95 8.34 25.86
C GLN A 418 -23.13 7.40 24.68
N ALA A 419 -23.70 7.90 23.59
CA ALA A 419 -23.93 7.14 22.37
C ALA A 419 -23.09 7.73 21.23
N GLU A 420 -22.40 6.87 20.50
CA GLU A 420 -21.68 7.23 19.29
C GLU A 420 -22.30 6.52 18.08
N ASN A 421 -22.54 7.29 17.02
CA ASN A 421 -23.20 6.81 15.79
C ASN A 421 -24.60 6.22 16.01
N LEU A 422 -25.30 6.68 17.03
CA LEU A 422 -26.64 6.20 17.41
C LEU A 422 -27.47 7.34 18.00
N ASP A 423 -28.68 7.52 17.49
CA ASP A 423 -29.69 8.42 18.08
C ASP A 423 -30.62 7.61 18.96
N LEU A 424 -30.67 7.95 20.27
CA LEU A 424 -31.50 7.27 21.23
C LEU A 424 -32.68 8.18 21.66
N PRO A 425 -33.89 7.62 21.84
CA PRO A 425 -34.98 8.31 22.47
C PRO A 425 -34.77 8.40 24.00
N ASP A 426 -35.47 9.31 24.66
CA ASP A 426 -35.40 9.50 26.13
C ASP A 426 -35.66 8.21 26.93
N THR A 427 -36.36 7.25 26.32
CA THR A 427 -36.62 5.91 26.89
C THR A 427 -36.34 4.85 25.84
N PHE A 428 -35.49 3.92 26.17
CA PHE A 428 -35.15 2.77 25.30
C PHE A 428 -35.19 1.46 26.11
N TYR A 429 -35.07 0.34 25.44
CA TYR A 429 -35.15 -0.99 26.05
C TYR A 429 -33.89 -1.79 25.73
N ILE A 430 -33.40 -2.55 26.70
CA ILE A 430 -32.47 -3.66 26.45
C ILE A 430 -33.27 -4.93 26.74
N GLU A 431 -33.54 -5.71 25.68
CA GLU A 431 -34.54 -6.78 25.70
C GLU A 431 -35.90 -6.24 26.18
N ASP A 432 -36.38 -6.67 27.33
CA ASP A 432 -37.63 -6.24 27.97
C ASP A 432 -37.43 -5.23 29.11
N LEU A 433 -36.18 -4.84 29.41
CA LEU A 433 -35.88 -3.90 30.49
C LEU A 433 -35.96 -2.45 30.00
N PRO A 434 -36.80 -1.60 30.61
CA PRO A 434 -36.86 -0.19 30.25
C PRO A 434 -35.71 0.60 30.89
N PHE A 435 -35.16 1.58 30.16
CA PHE A 435 -34.16 2.52 30.64
C PHE A 435 -34.55 3.95 30.28
N HIS A 436 -34.45 4.85 31.25
CA HIS A 436 -34.70 6.27 31.12
C HIS A 436 -33.37 7.04 31.17
N ILE A 437 -33.12 7.93 30.19
CA ILE A 437 -31.91 8.73 30.16
C ILE A 437 -32.02 9.84 31.21
N ALA A 438 -31.31 9.69 32.32
CA ALA A 438 -31.22 10.72 33.38
C ALA A 438 -30.21 11.83 33.03
N GLY A 439 -29.21 11.53 32.18
CA GLY A 439 -28.20 12.49 31.74
C GLY A 439 -27.21 11.92 30.76
N THR A 440 -26.28 12.78 30.34
CA THR A 440 -25.20 12.39 29.42
C THR A 440 -23.91 12.22 30.22
N ILE A 441 -23.15 11.19 29.90
CA ILE A 441 -21.80 10.97 30.45
C ILE A 441 -20.86 12.05 29.89
N MET A 442 -20.20 12.80 30.76
CA MET A 442 -19.30 13.89 30.37
C MET A 442 -17.89 13.37 30.10
N ASP A 443 -17.41 12.47 30.96
CA ASP A 443 -16.08 11.86 30.88
C ASP A 443 -16.21 10.36 31.08
N PHE A 444 -16.30 9.59 29.99
CA PHE A 444 -16.29 8.14 30.11
C PHE A 444 -14.85 7.67 30.35
N PRO A 445 -14.62 6.77 31.33
CA PRO A 445 -13.30 6.22 31.58
C PRO A 445 -12.72 5.58 30.33
N ARG A 446 -11.47 5.89 30.04
CA ARG A 446 -10.77 5.25 28.93
C ARG A 446 -10.50 3.81 29.31
N TYR A 447 -10.80 2.89 28.39
CA TYR A 447 -10.49 1.47 28.55
C TYR A 447 -9.56 1.02 27.45
N ASN A 448 -8.69 0.08 27.78
CA ASN A 448 -7.94 -0.65 26.76
C ASN A 448 -8.95 -1.47 25.93
N SER A 449 -9.15 -1.09 24.69
CA SER A 449 -10.05 -1.81 23.79
C SER A 449 -9.26 -2.89 23.08
N SER A 450 -9.45 -4.13 23.50
CA SER A 450 -8.94 -5.30 22.78
C SER A 450 -9.73 -5.60 21.50
N ILE A 451 -10.92 -5.02 21.38
CA ILE A 451 -11.77 -5.15 20.19
C ILE A 451 -11.37 -4.04 19.21
N LEU A 452 -10.92 -4.45 18.03
CA LEU A 452 -10.79 -3.56 16.88
C LEU A 452 -12.19 -3.03 16.56
N ILE A 453 -12.49 -1.88 17.13
CA ILE A 453 -13.78 -1.22 16.91
C ILE A 453 -13.78 -0.78 15.46
N SER A 454 -14.47 -1.53 14.62
CA SER A 454 -14.79 -1.05 13.30
C SER A 454 -15.68 0.16 13.46
N GLY A 455 -15.33 1.30 12.91
CA GLY A 455 -16.08 2.55 12.99
C GLY A 455 -17.52 2.50 12.46
N GLN A 456 -18.11 1.33 12.42
CA GLN A 456 -19.51 1.08 12.05
C GLN A 456 -20.33 0.42 13.15
N THR A 457 -19.71 -0.14 14.18
CA THR A 457 -20.46 -0.53 15.36
C THR A 457 -20.82 0.76 16.08
N ALA A 458 -22.10 1.00 16.24
CA ALA A 458 -22.54 2.04 17.16
C ALA A 458 -22.03 1.67 18.55
N GLN A 459 -21.65 2.67 19.34
CA GLN A 459 -21.18 2.46 20.70
C GLN A 459 -22.16 3.08 21.67
N LEU A 460 -22.48 2.31 22.68
CA LEU A 460 -23.36 2.73 23.75
C LEU A 460 -22.67 2.50 25.09
N PHE A 461 -22.30 3.57 25.74
CA PHE A 461 -21.79 3.56 27.12
C PHE A 461 -22.92 3.88 28.06
N LEU A 462 -23.13 3.04 29.06
CA LEU A 462 -24.17 3.17 30.04
C LEU A 462 -23.58 3.15 31.43
N VAL A 463 -23.93 4.15 32.25
CA VAL A 463 -23.77 4.06 33.70
C VAL A 463 -25.13 3.67 34.28
N VAL A 464 -25.17 2.51 34.93
CA VAL A 464 -26.36 1.93 35.55
C VAL A 464 -26.30 2.07 37.08
N ALA A 465 -27.42 1.95 37.76
CA ALA A 465 -27.52 2.17 39.21
C ALA A 465 -26.52 1.28 39.99
N ASP A 466 -26.60 -0.02 39.82
CA ASP A 466 -25.81 -0.98 40.58
C ASP A 466 -25.64 -2.32 39.85
N GLU A 467 -24.95 -3.25 40.49
CA GLU A 467 -24.65 -4.61 39.97
C GLU A 467 -25.92 -5.45 39.74
N THR A 468 -27.04 -5.10 40.41
CA THR A 468 -28.30 -5.83 40.20
C THR A 468 -28.88 -5.58 38.82
N VAL A 469 -28.68 -4.36 38.28
CA VAL A 469 -29.07 -4.00 36.90
C VAL A 469 -28.19 -4.72 35.87
N VAL A 470 -26.88 -4.78 36.11
CA VAL A 470 -25.96 -5.51 35.24
C VAL A 470 -26.33 -7.00 35.18
N SER A 471 -26.58 -7.60 36.34
CA SER A 471 -27.03 -8.99 36.48
C SER A 471 -28.37 -9.22 35.78
N ALA A 472 -29.33 -8.27 35.89
CA ALA A 472 -30.63 -8.38 35.23
C ALA A 472 -30.50 -8.36 33.69
N ILE A 473 -29.54 -7.64 33.13
CA ILE A 473 -29.23 -7.67 31.70
C ILE A 473 -28.56 -9.02 31.33
N SER A 474 -27.58 -9.46 32.14
CA SER A 474 -26.88 -10.74 31.93
C SER A 474 -27.82 -11.94 31.97
N ASP A 475 -28.84 -11.93 32.84
CA ASP A 475 -29.81 -13.01 32.93
C ASP A 475 -30.68 -13.22 31.67
N ARG A 476 -30.76 -12.20 30.78
CA ARG A 476 -31.47 -12.31 29.49
C ARG A 476 -30.68 -13.12 28.46
N ASP A 477 -29.34 -12.96 28.45
CA ASP A 477 -28.44 -13.79 27.68
C ASP A 477 -27.04 -13.84 28.33
N ALA A 478 -26.89 -14.67 29.34
CA ALA A 478 -25.65 -14.80 30.13
C ALA A 478 -24.41 -15.16 29.29
N SER A 479 -24.62 -15.77 28.13
CA SER A 479 -23.51 -16.13 27.22
C SER A 479 -22.93 -14.95 26.45
N ARG A 480 -23.52 -13.77 26.55
CA ARG A 480 -23.18 -12.59 25.72
C ARG A 480 -22.73 -11.37 26.50
N VAL A 481 -22.98 -11.27 27.80
CA VAL A 481 -22.43 -10.20 28.62
C VAL A 481 -21.13 -10.67 29.24
N HIS A 482 -20.03 -10.14 28.73
CA HIS A 482 -18.69 -10.42 29.24
C HIS A 482 -18.41 -9.49 30.40
N ARG A 483 -18.15 -10.06 31.59
CA ARG A 483 -17.80 -9.33 32.80
C ARG A 483 -16.33 -9.48 33.13
N GLU A 484 -15.69 -8.36 33.38
CA GLU A 484 -14.26 -8.31 33.66
C GLU A 484 -13.99 -7.45 34.90
N PHE A 485 -13.14 -7.94 35.78
CA PHE A 485 -12.56 -7.07 36.81
C PHE A 485 -11.25 -6.50 36.26
N ARG A 486 -11.12 -5.18 36.27
CA ARG A 486 -9.97 -4.46 35.74
C ARG A 486 -9.27 -3.66 36.83
N VAL A 487 -7.93 -3.75 36.85
CA VAL A 487 -7.07 -2.91 37.69
C VAL A 487 -6.14 -2.12 36.77
N GLN A 488 -6.31 -0.81 36.75
CA GLN A 488 -5.60 0.12 35.88
C GLN A 488 -4.56 0.91 36.69
N VAL A 489 -3.34 0.96 36.16
CA VAL A 489 -2.20 1.55 36.87
C VAL A 489 -1.43 2.47 35.92
N ASP A 490 -1.14 3.69 36.39
CA ASP A 490 -0.14 4.56 35.79
C ASP A 490 1.05 4.72 36.72
N LEU A 491 2.25 4.70 36.16
CA LEU A 491 3.51 4.65 36.89
C LEU A 491 4.41 5.85 36.53
N ASP A 492 5.02 6.46 37.53
CA ASP A 492 6.13 7.40 37.31
C ASP A 492 7.42 6.65 37.02
N GLY A 493 8.11 7.00 35.95
CA GLY A 493 9.41 6.42 35.59
C GLY A 493 9.66 6.28 34.08
N THR A 494 10.83 5.71 33.76
CA THR A 494 11.24 5.44 32.37
C THR A 494 10.50 4.21 31.81
N GLU A 495 10.46 4.09 30.47
CA GLU A 495 9.87 2.94 29.78
C GLU A 495 10.46 1.59 30.25
N GLU A 496 11.78 1.53 30.45
CA GLU A 496 12.47 0.30 30.94
C GLU A 496 12.00 -0.05 32.35
N GLU A 497 11.78 0.95 33.17
CA GLU A 497 11.33 0.77 34.53
C GLU A 497 9.87 0.36 34.61
N LYS A 498 9.01 0.88 33.73
CA LYS A 498 7.61 0.46 33.59
C LYS A 498 7.52 -0.99 33.12
N LEU A 499 8.37 -1.40 32.16
CA LEU A 499 8.46 -2.81 31.73
C LEU A 499 8.89 -3.74 32.87
N ALA A 500 9.83 -3.34 33.72
CA ALA A 500 10.26 -4.13 34.87
C ALA A 500 9.15 -4.34 35.91
N PHE A 501 8.15 -3.44 35.98
CA PHE A 501 6.94 -3.65 36.77
C PHE A 501 6.01 -4.69 36.16
N VAL A 502 5.96 -4.77 34.84
CA VAL A 502 5.06 -5.66 34.10
C VAL A 502 5.54 -7.11 34.10
N ASP A 503 6.89 -7.34 34.07
CA ASP A 503 7.47 -8.68 33.94
C ASP A 503 6.96 -9.70 34.98
N PRO A 504 6.89 -9.40 36.30
CA PRO A 504 6.37 -10.35 37.28
C PRO A 504 4.86 -10.59 37.13
N LEU A 505 4.09 -9.63 36.63
CA LEU A 505 2.68 -9.78 36.37
C LEU A 505 2.42 -10.66 35.14
N LEU A 506 3.21 -10.47 34.06
CA LEU A 506 3.17 -11.33 32.88
C LEU A 506 3.58 -12.78 33.19
N ALA A 507 4.51 -12.98 34.13
CA ALA A 507 4.91 -14.32 34.55
C ALA A 507 3.76 -15.04 35.29
N ALA A 508 2.91 -14.32 35.99
CA ALA A 508 1.72 -14.84 36.66
C ALA A 508 0.56 -15.07 35.69
N ASP A 509 0.43 -14.24 34.62
CA ASP A 509 -0.53 -14.42 33.54
C ASP A 509 -0.38 -15.77 32.83
N ALA A 510 0.84 -16.26 32.68
CA ALA A 510 1.11 -17.58 32.11
C ALA A 510 0.39 -18.77 32.80
N ASN A 511 -0.25 -18.53 33.94
CA ASN A 511 -1.05 -19.52 34.69
C ASN A 511 -2.58 -19.33 34.49
N ASP A 512 -3.02 -18.58 33.50
CA ASP A 512 -4.45 -18.31 33.15
C ASP A 512 -5.29 -17.69 34.29
N VAL A 513 -4.66 -16.94 35.18
CA VAL A 513 -5.39 -16.28 36.30
C VAL A 513 -6.01 -14.97 35.86
N TYR A 514 -5.24 -14.16 35.15
CA TYR A 514 -5.66 -12.87 34.56
C TYR A 514 -4.80 -12.55 33.36
N SER A 515 -5.20 -11.61 32.53
CA SER A 515 -4.38 -11.08 31.44
C SER A 515 -3.84 -9.69 31.78
N VAL A 516 -2.58 -9.44 31.37
CA VAL A 516 -1.89 -8.16 31.59
C VAL A 516 -1.71 -7.45 30.26
N ILE A 517 -2.31 -6.29 30.14
CA ILE A 517 -2.18 -5.41 28.97
C ILE A 517 -1.24 -4.27 29.36
N SER A 518 -0.04 -4.27 28.82
CA SER A 518 0.95 -3.22 29.04
C SER A 518 1.03 -2.28 27.85
N HIS A 519 0.97 -0.98 28.10
CA HIS A 519 1.20 0.05 27.10
C HIS A 519 2.56 -0.12 26.43
N GLN A 520 3.62 -0.26 27.23
CA GLN A 520 4.99 -0.35 26.75
C GLN A 520 5.24 -1.63 25.92
N ASP A 521 4.67 -2.75 26.37
CA ASP A 521 4.79 -4.02 25.67
C ASP A 521 4.11 -3.99 24.31
N ASN A 522 2.90 -3.46 24.27
CA ASN A 522 2.13 -3.32 23.04
C ASN A 522 2.67 -2.20 22.14
N ALA A 523 3.25 -1.15 22.71
CA ALA A 523 3.94 -0.11 21.94
C ALA A 523 5.04 -0.71 21.07
N VAL A 524 5.89 -1.60 21.59
CA VAL A 524 6.95 -2.28 20.80
C VAL A 524 6.35 -3.06 19.63
N ASN A 525 5.26 -3.78 19.86
CA ASN A 525 4.58 -4.54 18.80
C ASN A 525 3.97 -3.62 17.73
N LEU A 526 3.34 -2.51 18.12
CA LEU A 526 2.76 -1.53 17.20
C LEU A 526 3.84 -0.78 16.42
N TYR A 527 4.93 -0.32 17.08
CA TYR A 527 6.07 0.29 16.39
C TYR A 527 6.70 -0.68 15.39
N THR A 528 6.81 -1.95 15.75
CA THR A 528 7.34 -2.99 14.86
C THR A 528 6.43 -3.19 13.64
N MET A 529 5.12 -3.26 13.84
CA MET A 529 4.15 -3.45 12.76
C MET A 529 4.06 -2.22 11.85
N TYR A 530 3.86 -1.02 12.42
CA TYR A 530 3.68 0.21 11.64
C TYR A 530 4.99 0.69 11.02
N GLY A 531 6.13 0.52 11.71
CA GLY A 531 7.46 0.72 11.15
C GLY A 531 7.75 -0.22 9.98
N GLY A 532 7.33 -1.48 10.09
CA GLY A 532 7.37 -2.47 9.02
C GLY A 532 6.51 -2.06 7.82
N PHE A 533 5.29 -1.55 8.03
CA PHE A 533 4.44 -1.00 6.96
C PHE A 533 5.07 0.21 6.29
N LEU A 534 5.59 1.16 7.07
CA LEU A 534 6.27 2.35 6.53
C LEU A 534 7.48 1.94 5.69
N PHE A 535 8.31 1.05 6.23
CA PHE A 535 9.46 0.51 5.52
C PHE A 535 9.06 -0.11 4.18
N LEU A 536 8.09 -1.03 4.20
CA LEU A 536 7.61 -1.71 3.01
C LEU A 536 6.97 -0.74 2.01
N GLY A 537 6.19 0.22 2.50
CA GLY A 537 5.54 1.24 1.69
C GLY A 537 6.54 2.13 0.95
N VAL A 538 7.56 2.63 1.65
CA VAL A 538 8.64 3.44 1.05
C VAL A 538 9.49 2.59 0.09
N PHE A 539 9.79 1.36 0.45
CA PHE A 539 10.57 0.43 -0.36
C PHE A 539 9.87 0.09 -1.68
N LEU A 540 8.58 -0.29 -1.63
CA LEU A 540 7.77 -0.53 -2.83
C LEU A 540 7.51 0.75 -3.61
N GLY A 541 7.27 1.87 -2.92
CA GLY A 541 7.15 3.18 -3.54
C GLY A 541 8.38 3.55 -4.36
N LEU A 542 9.59 3.30 -3.83
CA LEU A 542 10.84 3.48 -4.56
C LEU A 542 10.92 2.58 -5.80
N LEU A 543 10.54 1.31 -5.69
CA LEU A 543 10.49 0.38 -6.82
C LEU A 543 9.57 0.89 -7.95
N PHE A 544 8.35 1.30 -7.60
CA PHE A 544 7.38 1.81 -8.57
C PHE A 544 7.82 3.13 -9.18
N LEU A 545 8.41 4.02 -8.39
CA LEU A 545 8.98 5.29 -8.85
C LEU A 545 10.09 5.06 -9.88
N LEU A 546 11.05 4.20 -9.57
CA LEU A 546 12.17 3.88 -10.45
C LEU A 546 11.69 3.23 -11.75
N SER A 547 10.68 2.38 -11.65
CA SER A 547 10.04 1.76 -12.81
C SER A 547 9.33 2.80 -13.68
N THR A 548 8.64 3.75 -13.06
CA THR A 548 8.03 4.88 -13.76
C THR A 548 9.07 5.71 -14.51
N VAL A 549 10.18 6.05 -13.85
CA VAL A 549 11.30 6.78 -14.46
C VAL A 549 11.88 6.03 -15.66
N LEU A 550 12.08 4.72 -15.55
CA LEU A 550 12.59 3.89 -16.63
C LEU A 550 11.63 3.80 -17.82
N ILE A 551 10.34 3.62 -17.55
CA ILE A 551 9.30 3.60 -18.60
C ILE A 551 9.27 4.94 -19.34
N ILE A 552 9.33 6.04 -18.61
CA ILE A 552 9.41 7.40 -19.18
C ILE A 552 10.66 7.56 -20.03
N TYR A 553 11.81 7.15 -19.53
CA TYR A 553 13.09 7.25 -20.24
C TYR A 553 13.10 6.45 -21.56
N TYR A 554 12.68 5.18 -21.52
CA TYR A 554 12.56 4.36 -22.73
C TYR A 554 11.62 4.96 -23.76
N LYS A 555 10.49 5.45 -23.30
CA LYS A 555 9.50 6.09 -24.15
C LYS A 555 10.08 7.32 -24.85
N GLN A 556 10.74 8.20 -24.10
CA GLN A 556 11.35 9.43 -24.62
C GLN A 556 12.43 9.15 -25.67
N ILE A 557 13.29 8.17 -25.42
CA ILE A 557 14.32 7.78 -26.39
C ILE A 557 13.70 7.24 -27.67
N SER A 558 12.70 6.35 -27.55
CA SER A 558 12.02 5.79 -28.73
C SER A 558 11.36 6.86 -29.57
N GLU A 559 10.60 7.73 -28.92
CA GLU A 559 9.92 8.85 -29.59
C GLU A 559 10.92 9.82 -30.23
N GLY A 560 12.03 10.14 -29.54
CA GLY A 560 13.05 11.02 -30.07
C GLY A 560 13.62 10.57 -31.40
N TYR A 561 13.93 9.27 -31.55
CA TYR A 561 14.43 8.70 -32.80
C TYR A 561 13.35 8.61 -33.89
N GLU A 562 12.09 8.32 -33.55
CA GLU A 562 11.00 8.27 -34.54
C GLU A 562 10.67 9.70 -35.06
N ASP A 563 10.74 10.69 -34.20
CA ASP A 563 10.43 12.08 -34.52
C ASP A 563 11.54 12.83 -35.23
N GLN A 564 12.79 12.41 -35.07
CA GLN A 564 13.94 13.05 -35.70
C GLN A 564 13.71 13.27 -37.21
N ARG A 565 13.28 12.22 -37.92
CA ARG A 565 12.99 12.30 -39.35
C ARG A 565 11.80 13.20 -39.68
N ARG A 566 10.76 13.18 -38.85
CA ARG A 566 9.56 14.02 -39.05
C ARG A 566 9.88 15.50 -38.90
N TYR A 567 10.64 15.88 -37.88
CA TYR A 567 11.05 17.27 -37.69
C TYR A 567 12.03 17.77 -38.73
N GLN A 568 12.92 16.90 -39.23
CA GLN A 568 13.77 17.23 -40.40
C GLN A 568 12.94 17.58 -41.64
N ILE A 569 11.88 16.80 -41.92
CA ILE A 569 10.97 17.09 -43.03
C ILE A 569 10.22 18.40 -42.78
N MET A 570 9.72 18.66 -41.56
CA MET A 570 9.01 19.91 -41.23
C MET A 570 9.92 21.16 -41.38
N GLN A 571 11.19 21.03 -41.01
CA GLN A 571 12.18 22.11 -41.24
C GLN A 571 12.45 22.33 -42.73
N GLN A 572 12.51 21.28 -43.56
CA GLN A 572 12.64 21.38 -45.00
C GLN A 572 11.42 22.06 -45.65
N VAL A 573 10.23 21.95 -45.06
CA VAL A 573 8.99 22.61 -45.52
C VAL A 573 8.88 24.04 -45.00
N GLY A 574 9.85 24.54 -44.19
CA GLY A 574 9.94 25.95 -43.78
C GLY A 574 9.64 26.23 -42.30
N MET A 575 9.47 25.20 -41.47
CA MET A 575 9.27 25.38 -40.04
C MET A 575 10.56 25.86 -39.35
N SER A 576 10.50 26.93 -38.58
CA SER A 576 11.67 27.46 -37.87
C SER A 576 12.11 26.55 -36.71
N PRO A 577 13.38 26.53 -36.31
CA PRO A 577 13.86 25.73 -35.14
C PRO A 577 13.17 26.12 -33.84
N ARG A 578 12.69 27.35 -33.69
CA ARG A 578 11.92 27.84 -32.51
C ARG A 578 10.53 27.23 -32.48
N GLU A 579 9.84 27.17 -33.61
CA GLU A 579 8.51 26.54 -33.72
C GLU A 579 8.58 25.04 -33.49
N VAL A 580 9.61 24.37 -34.01
CA VAL A 580 9.88 22.97 -33.74
C VAL A 580 10.04 22.71 -32.24
N ARG A 581 10.89 23.50 -31.56
CA ARG A 581 11.08 23.38 -30.10
C ARG A 581 9.81 23.65 -29.31
N SER A 582 9.02 24.64 -29.69
CA SER A 582 7.75 24.98 -29.03
C SER A 582 6.73 23.85 -29.20
N SER A 583 6.60 23.29 -30.41
CA SER A 583 5.71 22.16 -30.70
C SER A 583 6.11 20.90 -29.90
N ILE A 584 7.42 20.58 -29.88
CA ILE A 584 7.96 19.49 -29.08
C ILE A 584 7.62 19.67 -27.60
N ARG A 585 7.92 20.85 -27.04
CA ARG A 585 7.70 21.13 -25.62
C ARG A 585 6.23 20.96 -25.23
N SER A 586 5.32 21.48 -26.03
CA SER A 586 3.88 21.39 -25.78
C SER A 586 3.37 19.95 -25.81
N GLN A 587 3.80 19.16 -26.81
CA GLN A 587 3.41 17.75 -26.95
C GLN A 587 3.98 16.88 -25.83
N VAL A 588 5.27 17.03 -25.52
CA VAL A 588 5.94 16.28 -24.46
C VAL A 588 5.31 16.61 -23.10
N LEU A 589 5.02 17.89 -22.84
CA LEU A 589 4.41 18.31 -21.59
C LEU A 589 3.03 17.66 -21.38
N LEU A 590 2.16 17.70 -22.38
CA LEU A 590 0.82 17.11 -22.29
C LEU A 590 0.89 15.59 -22.07
N VAL A 591 1.71 14.90 -22.85
CA VAL A 591 1.88 13.44 -22.75
C VAL A 591 2.48 13.03 -21.40
N PHE A 592 3.32 13.89 -20.81
CA PHE A 592 3.97 13.62 -19.53
C PHE A 592 3.03 13.84 -18.34
N PHE A 593 2.34 14.98 -18.30
CA PHE A 593 1.54 15.34 -17.14
C PHE A 593 0.14 14.71 -17.12
N LEU A 594 -0.38 14.24 -18.27
CA LEU A 594 -1.67 13.57 -18.31
C LEU A 594 -1.76 12.35 -17.37
N PRO A 595 -0.79 11.41 -17.36
CA PRO A 595 -0.81 10.29 -16.42
C PRO A 595 -0.75 10.73 -14.96
N LEU A 596 0.03 11.77 -14.65
CA LEU A 596 0.18 12.30 -13.29
C LEU A 596 -1.13 12.93 -12.77
N VAL A 597 -1.79 13.75 -13.60
CA VAL A 597 -3.09 14.34 -13.24
C VAL A 597 -4.13 13.24 -13.05
N THR A 598 -4.15 12.24 -13.93
CA THR A 598 -5.06 11.10 -13.80
C THR A 598 -4.77 10.30 -12.53
N ALA A 599 -3.51 10.10 -12.17
CA ALA A 599 -3.12 9.44 -10.92
C ALA A 599 -3.61 10.23 -9.69
N GLY A 600 -3.49 11.57 -9.70
CA GLY A 600 -4.06 12.43 -8.66
C GLY A 600 -5.58 12.28 -8.52
N ILE A 601 -6.31 12.19 -9.64
CA ILE A 601 -7.75 11.94 -9.64
C ILE A 601 -8.07 10.56 -9.06
N HIS A 602 -7.29 9.52 -9.40
CA HIS A 602 -7.47 8.18 -8.83
C HIS A 602 -7.28 8.17 -7.32
N VAL A 603 -6.25 8.87 -6.81
CA VAL A 603 -6.01 9.00 -5.37
C VAL A 603 -7.16 9.74 -4.69
N ALA A 604 -7.64 10.86 -5.27
CA ALA A 604 -8.75 11.61 -4.72
C ALA A 604 -10.05 10.78 -4.68
N ALA A 605 -10.32 9.97 -5.71
CA ALA A 605 -11.48 9.07 -5.74
C ALA A 605 -11.35 7.89 -4.75
N ALA A 606 -10.14 7.40 -4.52
CA ALA A 606 -9.88 6.33 -3.56
C ALA A 606 -9.81 6.81 -2.10
N PHE A 607 -9.67 8.12 -1.87
CA PHE A 607 -9.42 8.71 -0.55
C PHE A 607 -10.44 8.28 0.52
N PRO A 608 -11.78 8.32 0.30
CA PRO A 608 -12.74 7.89 1.32
C PRO A 608 -12.57 6.40 1.70
N MET A 609 -12.40 5.54 0.71
CA MET A 609 -12.18 4.10 0.95
C MET A 609 -10.88 3.84 1.73
N LEU A 610 -9.82 4.61 1.44
CA LEU A 610 -8.55 4.51 2.16
C LEU A 610 -8.69 5.01 3.60
N CYS A 611 -9.50 6.04 3.87
CA CYS A 611 -9.81 6.47 5.24
C CYS A 611 -10.46 5.31 6.02
N LYS A 612 -11.45 4.63 5.42
CA LYS A 612 -12.10 3.48 6.03
C LYS A 612 -11.15 2.30 6.29
N LEU A 613 -10.21 2.06 5.39
CA LEU A 613 -9.16 1.05 5.62
C LEU A 613 -8.20 1.43 6.74
N LEU A 614 -7.91 2.72 6.92
CA LEU A 614 -7.05 3.21 8.00
C LEU A 614 -7.73 3.11 9.37
N GLU A 615 -9.07 3.20 9.43
CA GLU A 615 -9.85 2.97 10.65
C GLU A 615 -9.63 1.55 11.22
N LEU A 616 -9.35 0.53 10.39
CA LEU A 616 -8.97 -0.82 10.85
C LEU A 616 -7.66 -0.84 11.66
N PHE A 617 -6.86 0.20 11.52
CA PHE A 617 -5.62 0.40 12.25
C PHE A 617 -5.73 1.54 13.28
N ASN A 618 -6.92 1.80 13.77
CA ASN A 618 -7.21 2.88 14.73
C ASN A 618 -6.75 4.28 14.30
N LEU A 619 -6.64 4.55 13.01
CA LEU A 619 -6.34 5.87 12.47
C LEU A 619 -7.62 6.55 11.98
N PHE A 620 -8.19 7.41 12.82
CA PHE A 620 -9.43 8.16 12.53
C PHE A 620 -9.17 9.60 12.06
N ASP A 621 -7.91 10.07 12.14
CA ASP A 621 -7.56 11.44 11.76
C ASP A 621 -7.48 11.60 10.24
N VAL A 622 -8.62 11.97 9.65
CA VAL A 622 -8.76 12.27 8.20
C VAL A 622 -7.87 13.44 7.78
N CYS A 623 -7.66 14.43 8.67
CA CYS A 623 -6.84 15.61 8.36
C CYS A 623 -5.35 15.20 8.25
N LEU A 624 -4.85 14.38 9.16
CA LEU A 624 -3.51 13.82 9.11
C LEU A 624 -3.30 13.04 7.81
N PHE A 625 -4.24 12.17 7.42
CA PHE A 625 -4.14 11.43 6.17
C PHE A 625 -4.14 12.36 4.94
N ALA A 626 -5.00 13.38 4.91
CA ALA A 626 -5.04 14.36 3.84
C ALA A 626 -3.71 15.13 3.70
N LEU A 627 -3.09 15.53 4.82
CA LEU A 627 -1.79 16.19 4.84
C LEU A 627 -0.68 15.27 4.34
N CYS A 628 -0.64 14.01 4.77
CA CYS A 628 0.32 13.01 4.31
C CYS A 628 0.16 12.72 2.82
N ALA A 629 -1.07 12.60 2.32
CA ALA A 629 -1.37 12.41 0.91
C ALA A 629 -0.95 13.61 0.06
N ALA A 630 -1.24 14.84 0.51
CA ALA A 630 -0.83 16.06 -0.15
C ALA A 630 0.71 16.22 -0.16
N GLY A 631 1.37 15.95 0.96
CA GLY A 631 2.83 15.95 1.06
C GLY A 631 3.49 14.96 0.12
N THR A 632 2.99 13.73 0.10
CA THR A 632 3.46 12.66 -0.82
C THR A 632 3.27 13.08 -2.28
N LEU A 633 2.11 13.65 -2.63
CA LEU A 633 1.84 14.14 -3.97
C LEU A 633 2.82 15.26 -4.37
N LEU A 634 3.10 16.22 -3.49
CA LEU A 634 4.04 17.30 -3.74
C LEU A 634 5.46 16.79 -3.98
N VAL A 635 5.96 15.88 -3.12
CA VAL A 635 7.28 15.26 -3.29
C VAL A 635 7.35 14.47 -4.60
N PHE A 636 6.31 13.69 -4.90
CA PHE A 636 6.23 12.92 -6.15
C PHE A 636 6.22 13.86 -7.37
N CYS A 637 5.44 14.94 -7.35
CA CYS A 637 5.42 15.95 -8.42
C CYS A 637 6.79 16.60 -8.63
N ALA A 638 7.52 16.90 -7.56
CA ALA A 638 8.87 17.47 -7.65
C ALA A 638 9.85 16.50 -8.33
N ILE A 639 9.86 15.23 -7.91
CA ILE A 639 10.69 14.18 -8.52
C ILE A 639 10.29 13.98 -10.00
N TYR A 640 9.00 13.93 -10.27
CA TYR A 640 8.47 13.75 -11.62
C TYR A 640 8.86 14.92 -12.55
N ALA A 641 8.81 16.16 -12.06
CA ALA A 641 9.26 17.34 -12.79
C ALA A 641 10.77 17.33 -13.07
N LEU A 642 11.58 16.84 -12.11
CA LEU A 642 13.02 16.65 -12.30
C LEU A 642 13.30 15.62 -13.41
N VAL A 643 12.62 14.49 -13.38
CA VAL A 643 12.72 13.44 -14.42
C VAL A 643 12.32 13.98 -15.78
N TYR A 644 11.22 14.76 -15.83
CA TYR A 644 10.78 15.46 -17.05
C TYR A 644 11.89 16.37 -17.60
N GLY A 645 12.51 17.18 -16.75
CA GLY A 645 13.59 18.09 -17.15
C GLY A 645 14.80 17.35 -17.75
N LEU A 646 15.22 16.25 -17.12
CA LEU A 646 16.35 15.43 -17.57
C LEU A 646 16.05 14.71 -18.89
N THR A 647 14.87 14.10 -19.00
CA THR A 647 14.48 13.34 -20.19
C THR A 647 14.22 14.23 -21.39
N THR A 648 13.64 15.43 -21.19
CA THR A 648 13.40 16.43 -22.25
C THR A 648 14.72 16.96 -22.83
N ARG A 649 15.76 17.12 -22.03
CA ARG A 649 17.11 17.47 -22.53
C ARG A 649 17.66 16.38 -23.45
N THR A 650 17.53 15.10 -23.06
CA THR A 650 17.96 13.96 -23.86
C THR A 650 17.19 13.87 -25.18
N TYR A 651 15.86 14.02 -25.13
CA TYR A 651 14.99 14.06 -26.29
C TYR A 651 15.38 15.18 -27.27
N SER A 652 15.54 16.42 -26.78
CA SER A 652 15.91 17.58 -27.60
C SER A 652 17.26 17.41 -28.28
N ARG A 653 18.22 16.74 -27.63
CA ARG A 653 19.54 16.42 -28.18
C ARG A 653 19.43 15.41 -29.32
N ILE A 654 18.57 14.38 -29.19
CA ILE A 654 18.34 13.37 -30.24
C ILE A 654 17.67 14.01 -31.47
N VAL A 655 16.64 14.82 -31.25
CA VAL A 655 15.86 15.45 -32.35
C VAL A 655 16.65 16.59 -33.01
N GLY A 656 17.44 17.35 -32.24
CA GLY A 656 18.24 18.48 -32.75
C GLY A 656 19.48 18.08 -33.55
N GLY A 657 19.83 16.79 -33.61
CA GLY A 657 20.97 16.29 -34.43
C GLY A 657 22.36 16.64 -33.89
N GLN A 658 22.49 17.07 -32.61
CA GLN A 658 23.76 17.34 -31.89
C GLN A 658 24.14 16.25 -30.92
#